data_1e548b39436120d546640b74a50bc1d7
#
_entry.id   1e548b39436120d546640b74a50bc1d7
#
_cell.length_a   1.000
_cell.length_b   1.000
_cell.length_c   1.000
_cell.angle_alpha   90.00
_cell.angle_beta   90.00
_cell.angle_gamma   90.00
#
_symmetry.space_group_name_H-M   'P 1'
#
loop_
_entity.id
_entity.type
_entity.pdbx_description
1 polymer ?
#
loop_
_entity_poly.entity_id
_entity_poly.type
_entity_poly.pdbx_seq_one_letter_code
_entity_poly.pdbx_strand_id
1 'polypeptide(L)'
;MAQGPRSQIGRGSALAAAVAATVALFTGQPAVAAFFVTFATSYTLGTIAARQAAKSAAQEVAERRDMVRSAISPRRVIYGAVQTSGTIVYGQVTGAEKEYLHLVVALAGHEVHSIAEIWFDEERLGTLDGSGNVTSGTYSGLVRVKKHLGTAAQTADADLVSESGGKWTTDHRLRGVAYVYVRIRWDQDKFQGIPNIRCLVRGKKCYDPRTGLDAFTETPALHLRDYFAATYGLGCASGELEDTTIATAANTCEEWVALDGALSITAVPEHTTDTWTTSGGYDSRIGTGDRIVLTGVPVPTGLTNGATYYLIRLDNSTYQFASSYQNALEGVAVTFTSNGSGAQTWGTIYQKRYTSNGTFTLDAQPASIEEPIRACMAGSTVYTEGKWKVYAGAYAAPTVSIGASDLRDTLTVKPRRARRELVNQVRGTYTDPARGWTVTDFAPVDDATFVTQDGGEVISRSIDLAWVNNPFRAQRLGKIYMRRNRGAQLVLPCKITALEACTAESVSVTIAQLGYTAKVFRVLGWKISGEQGGVGVDLNLEEEESSVYTWSASDATSPPVNVGVVLTNPRIVGAPTNLNIYSGNAELLTGTDGSIVSRMRVTWTIAAEANPAGYEVQWKKSTDADYQSGGLVPADTSTFWIAPVQDGLTYDVRVRCQNVLGARSSWLTNSHVVVGKTAAPTAPSSLTITG
;
A
#
# COMPACT_ATOMS: atom_id res chain seq x y z
N MET A 1 -45.23 0.19 -2.28
CA MET A 1 -44.99 -0.51 -3.57
C MET A 1 -43.65 0.00 -4.12
N ALA A 2 -42.57 -0.73 -3.89
CA ALA A 2 -41.23 -0.38 -4.35
C ALA A 2 -40.90 -1.25 -5.56
N GLN A 3 -40.66 -0.65 -6.70
CA GLN A 3 -40.14 -1.34 -7.87
C GLN A 3 -38.62 -1.48 -7.73
N GLY A 4 -38.13 -2.72 -7.65
CA GLY A 4 -36.71 -3.05 -7.69
C GLY A 4 -36.09 -2.85 -9.09
N PRO A 5 -34.76 -2.70 -9.20
CA PRO A 5 -34.09 -2.42 -10.45
C PRO A 5 -34.11 -3.63 -11.38
N ARG A 6 -34.67 -3.44 -12.56
CA ARG A 6 -34.66 -4.44 -13.65
C ARG A 6 -33.24 -4.58 -14.21
N SER A 7 -32.77 -5.81 -14.27
CA SER A 7 -31.46 -6.27 -14.70
C SER A 7 -31.05 -5.74 -16.09
N GLN A 8 -29.87 -5.13 -16.20
CA GLN A 8 -29.18 -4.80 -17.45
C GLN A 8 -28.49 -6.00 -18.13
N ILE A 9 -28.74 -7.22 -17.65
CA ILE A 9 -28.11 -8.44 -18.14
C ILE A 9 -28.58 -8.84 -19.55
N GLY A 10 -29.77 -8.37 -19.98
CA GLY A 10 -30.35 -8.74 -21.26
C GLY A 10 -29.78 -8.03 -22.51
N ARG A 11 -29.07 -6.92 -22.37
CA ARG A 11 -28.58 -6.17 -23.55
C ARG A 11 -27.23 -6.62 -24.08
N GLY A 12 -26.36 -7.18 -23.22
CA GLY A 12 -25.06 -7.69 -23.64
C GLY A 12 -25.16 -9.02 -24.45
N SER A 13 -26.05 -9.89 -24.04
CA SER A 13 -26.27 -11.16 -24.73
C SER A 13 -26.98 -11.00 -26.09
N ALA A 14 -27.86 -10.01 -26.21
CA ALA A 14 -28.51 -9.71 -27.48
C ALA A 14 -27.53 -9.09 -28.50
N LEU A 15 -26.59 -8.26 -28.07
CA LEU A 15 -25.55 -7.67 -28.91
C LEU A 15 -24.53 -8.73 -29.39
N ALA A 16 -24.15 -9.66 -28.53
CA ALA A 16 -23.25 -10.77 -28.86
C ALA A 16 -23.92 -11.73 -29.87
N ALA A 17 -25.21 -12.04 -29.69
CA ALA A 17 -25.97 -12.84 -30.60
C ALA A 17 -26.17 -12.16 -31.98
N ALA A 18 -26.39 -10.84 -32.01
CA ALA A 18 -26.52 -10.08 -33.24
C ALA A 18 -25.21 -10.01 -34.04
N VAL A 19 -24.07 -9.86 -33.36
CA VAL A 19 -22.73 -9.87 -33.97
C VAL A 19 -22.42 -11.27 -34.54
N ALA A 20 -22.78 -12.34 -33.82
CA ALA A 20 -22.63 -13.71 -34.26
C ALA A 20 -23.46 -14.01 -35.53
N ALA A 21 -24.72 -13.56 -35.55
CA ALA A 21 -25.60 -13.71 -36.69
C ALA A 21 -25.11 -12.94 -37.95
N THR A 22 -24.54 -11.75 -37.75
CA THR A 22 -24.00 -10.93 -38.84
C THR A 22 -22.72 -11.52 -39.43
N VAL A 23 -21.86 -12.12 -38.61
CA VAL A 23 -20.63 -12.78 -39.06
C VAL A 23 -20.94 -14.08 -39.81
N ALA A 24 -21.93 -14.87 -39.36
CA ALA A 24 -22.36 -16.08 -40.01
C ALA A 24 -22.96 -15.82 -41.41
N LEU A 25 -23.64 -14.67 -41.57
CA LEU A 25 -24.21 -14.24 -42.87
C LEU A 25 -23.15 -13.81 -43.88
N PHE A 26 -21.99 -13.32 -43.45
CA PHE A 26 -20.94 -12.81 -44.33
C PHE A 26 -19.88 -13.84 -44.72
N THR A 27 -19.66 -14.89 -43.93
CA THR A 27 -18.53 -15.82 -44.14
C THR A 27 -18.93 -17.20 -44.67
N GLY A 28 -20.20 -17.57 -44.58
CA GLY A 28 -20.69 -18.88 -45.06
C GLY A 28 -20.07 -20.13 -44.42
N GLN A 29 -19.20 -19.91 -43.37
CA GLN A 29 -18.50 -20.99 -42.65
C GLN A 29 -18.83 -20.99 -41.16
N PRO A 30 -19.61 -21.95 -40.66
CA PRO A 30 -20.06 -21.98 -39.28
C PRO A 30 -18.92 -22.16 -38.26
N ALA A 31 -17.82 -22.82 -38.62
CA ALA A 31 -16.67 -23.04 -37.76
C ALA A 31 -15.90 -21.73 -37.46
N VAL A 32 -15.74 -20.86 -38.46
CA VAL A 32 -15.10 -19.56 -38.34
C VAL A 32 -15.98 -18.62 -37.53
N ALA A 33 -17.30 -18.66 -37.72
CA ALA A 33 -18.25 -17.88 -36.92
C ALA A 33 -18.23 -18.28 -35.46
N ALA A 34 -18.18 -19.58 -35.14
CA ALA A 34 -18.08 -20.08 -33.76
C ALA A 34 -16.78 -19.64 -33.06
N PHE A 35 -15.65 -19.62 -33.80
CA PHE A 35 -14.38 -19.14 -33.28
C PHE A 35 -14.43 -17.64 -32.93
N PHE A 36 -14.95 -16.80 -33.82
CA PHE A 36 -15.08 -15.38 -33.58
C PHE A 36 -16.07 -15.05 -32.43
N VAL A 37 -17.11 -15.84 -32.25
CA VAL A 37 -18.07 -15.71 -31.18
C VAL A 37 -17.41 -16.09 -29.84
N THR A 38 -16.66 -17.18 -29.80
CA THR A 38 -15.94 -17.60 -28.57
C THR A 38 -14.85 -16.60 -28.21
N PHE A 39 -14.14 -16.06 -29.21
CA PHE A 39 -13.12 -15.03 -28.98
C PHE A 39 -13.72 -13.68 -28.54
N ALA A 40 -14.79 -13.22 -29.23
CA ALA A 40 -15.48 -11.98 -28.88
C ALA A 40 -16.20 -12.06 -27.52
N THR A 41 -16.80 -13.21 -27.18
CA THR A 41 -17.43 -13.41 -25.88
C THR A 41 -16.41 -13.58 -24.77
N SER A 42 -15.29 -14.26 -25.00
CA SER A 42 -14.19 -14.33 -24.04
C SER A 42 -13.55 -12.96 -23.80
N TYR A 43 -13.43 -12.13 -24.83
CA TYR A 43 -12.85 -10.78 -24.73
C TYR A 43 -13.81 -9.79 -24.07
N THR A 44 -15.11 -9.78 -24.42
CA THR A 44 -16.10 -8.89 -23.78
C THR A 44 -16.45 -9.32 -22.37
N LEU A 45 -16.54 -10.60 -22.08
CA LEU A 45 -16.66 -11.14 -20.73
C LEU A 45 -15.38 -10.86 -19.93
N GLY A 46 -14.19 -10.99 -20.55
CA GLY A 46 -12.92 -10.64 -19.93
C GLY A 46 -12.82 -9.16 -19.58
N THR A 47 -13.27 -8.23 -20.42
CA THR A 47 -13.24 -6.77 -20.10
C THR A 47 -14.29 -6.36 -19.10
N ILE A 48 -15.46 -7.00 -19.05
CA ILE A 48 -16.47 -6.76 -18.02
C ILE A 48 -16.04 -7.40 -16.70
N ALA A 49 -15.50 -8.61 -16.74
CA ALA A 49 -14.94 -9.31 -15.59
C ALA A 49 -13.72 -8.57 -15.03
N ALA A 50 -12.82 -8.06 -15.89
CA ALA A 50 -11.70 -7.23 -15.47
C ALA A 50 -12.15 -5.93 -14.80
N ARG A 51 -13.18 -5.25 -15.30
CA ARG A 51 -13.75 -4.04 -14.66
C ARG A 51 -14.44 -4.35 -13.33
N GLN A 52 -15.09 -5.49 -13.20
CA GLN A 52 -15.69 -5.94 -11.95
C GLN A 52 -14.60 -6.40 -10.96
N ALA A 53 -13.60 -7.14 -11.44
CA ALA A 53 -12.44 -7.54 -10.64
C ALA A 53 -11.63 -6.34 -10.16
N ALA A 54 -11.47 -5.32 -10.99
CA ALA A 54 -10.80 -4.07 -10.65
C ALA A 54 -11.52 -3.29 -9.55
N LYS A 55 -12.85 -3.15 -9.65
CA LYS A 55 -13.66 -2.55 -8.59
C LYS A 55 -13.60 -3.38 -7.30
N SER A 56 -13.66 -4.70 -7.41
CA SER A 56 -13.58 -5.59 -6.24
C SER A 56 -12.18 -5.56 -5.63
N ALA A 57 -11.10 -5.50 -6.42
CA ALA A 57 -9.74 -5.41 -5.91
C ALA A 57 -9.45 -4.08 -5.20
N ALA A 58 -9.92 -2.94 -5.75
CA ALA A 58 -9.79 -1.65 -5.09
C ALA A 58 -10.61 -1.59 -3.80
N GLN A 59 -11.80 -2.18 -3.78
CA GLN A 59 -12.65 -2.29 -2.60
C GLN A 59 -12.02 -3.23 -1.57
N GLU A 60 -11.43 -4.35 -1.98
CA GLU A 60 -10.70 -5.27 -1.11
C GLU A 60 -9.47 -4.60 -0.47
N VAL A 61 -8.73 -3.76 -1.22
CA VAL A 61 -7.62 -2.96 -0.68
C VAL A 61 -8.12 -1.97 0.39
N ALA A 62 -9.28 -1.36 0.19
CA ALA A 62 -9.88 -0.47 1.18
C ALA A 62 -10.37 -1.26 2.41
N GLU A 63 -11.13 -2.32 2.21
CA GLU A 63 -11.71 -3.14 3.28
C GLU A 63 -10.65 -3.84 4.15
N ARG A 64 -9.53 -4.28 3.57
CA ARG A 64 -8.45 -4.90 4.35
C ARG A 64 -7.76 -3.94 5.33
N ARG A 65 -7.91 -2.64 5.15
CA ARG A 65 -7.33 -1.62 6.02
C ARG A 65 -8.18 -1.35 7.26
N ASP A 66 -9.42 -1.83 7.30
CA ASP A 66 -10.33 -1.64 8.41
C ASP A 66 -10.38 -2.87 9.31
N MET A 67 -10.42 -2.61 10.61
CA MET A 67 -10.55 -3.65 11.63
C MET A 67 -11.99 -4.16 11.66
N VAL A 68 -12.16 -5.47 11.47
CA VAL A 68 -13.47 -6.10 11.41
C VAL A 68 -13.82 -6.77 12.73
N ARG A 69 -15.04 -6.56 13.19
CA ARG A 69 -15.63 -7.32 14.29
C ARG A 69 -16.67 -8.30 13.72
N SER A 70 -16.24 -9.53 13.46
CA SER A 70 -17.11 -10.57 12.91
C SER A 70 -16.86 -11.90 13.60
N ALA A 71 -17.93 -12.62 13.93
CA ALA A 71 -17.84 -13.97 14.46
C ALA A 71 -17.48 -14.99 13.37
N ILE A 72 -17.71 -14.65 12.10
CA ILE A 72 -17.45 -15.51 10.94
C ILE A 72 -16.66 -14.65 9.95
N SER A 73 -15.33 -14.74 10.02
CA SER A 73 -14.42 -14.06 9.08
C SER A 73 -13.62 -15.11 8.34
N PRO A 74 -13.57 -15.08 6.99
CA PRO A 74 -12.76 -16.03 6.24
C PRO A 74 -11.26 -15.84 6.58
N ARG A 75 -10.52 -16.93 6.54
CA ARG A 75 -9.07 -16.87 6.74
C ARG A 75 -8.43 -16.11 5.58
N ARG A 76 -7.53 -15.20 5.92
CA ARG A 76 -6.77 -14.40 4.97
C ARG A 76 -5.38 -15.00 4.77
N VAL A 77 -4.93 -15.05 3.51
CA VAL A 77 -3.55 -15.37 3.14
C VAL A 77 -2.87 -14.09 2.64
N ILE A 78 -1.63 -13.90 3.03
CA ILE A 78 -0.84 -12.70 2.68
C ILE A 78 0.40 -13.17 1.91
N TYR A 79 0.60 -12.66 0.70
CA TYR A 79 1.82 -12.80 -0.09
C TYR A 79 2.54 -11.47 -0.21
N GLY A 80 3.89 -11.50 -0.09
CA GLY A 80 4.70 -10.30 -0.09
C GLY A 80 4.49 -9.42 1.15
N ALA A 81 4.74 -8.12 1.02
CA ALA A 81 4.60 -7.14 2.10
C ALA A 81 3.33 -6.31 1.91
N VAL A 82 2.42 -6.32 2.89
CA VAL A 82 1.11 -5.68 2.79
C VAL A 82 0.73 -5.00 4.11
N GLN A 83 0.25 -3.77 4.04
CA GLN A 83 -0.44 -3.17 5.17
C GLN A 83 -1.89 -3.70 5.24
N THR A 84 -2.23 -4.28 6.36
CA THR A 84 -3.56 -4.84 6.59
C THR A 84 -3.99 -4.64 8.04
N SER A 85 -5.29 -4.55 8.25
CA SER A 85 -5.91 -4.76 9.55
C SER A 85 -6.39 -6.21 9.66
N GLY A 86 -7.14 -6.52 10.70
CA GLY A 86 -7.57 -7.88 10.94
C GLY A 86 -8.91 -7.98 11.63
N THR A 87 -9.23 -9.19 12.04
CA THR A 87 -10.45 -9.48 12.79
C THR A 87 -10.18 -9.45 14.29
N ILE A 88 -10.99 -8.71 15.05
CA ILE A 88 -10.95 -8.73 16.51
C ILE A 88 -11.52 -10.07 16.98
N VAL A 89 -10.65 -10.91 17.52
CA VAL A 89 -11.04 -12.23 18.05
C VAL A 89 -11.23 -12.23 19.57
N TYR A 90 -10.71 -11.22 20.25
CA TYR A 90 -10.86 -11.04 21.68
C TYR A 90 -10.81 -9.56 22.05
N GLY A 91 -11.66 -9.17 23.00
CA GLY A 91 -11.68 -7.84 23.60
C GLY A 91 -12.14 -7.89 25.03
N GLN A 92 -11.38 -7.28 25.94
CA GLN A 92 -11.69 -7.20 27.37
C GLN A 92 -11.15 -5.90 27.97
N VAL A 93 -11.87 -5.41 28.97
CA VAL A 93 -11.44 -4.29 29.80
C VAL A 93 -11.06 -4.81 31.18
N THR A 94 -9.90 -4.38 31.72
CA THR A 94 -9.39 -4.74 33.05
C THR A 94 -8.88 -3.50 33.79
N GLY A 95 -8.39 -3.69 35.03
CA GLY A 95 -7.96 -2.65 35.93
C GLY A 95 -9.05 -2.26 36.92
N ALA A 96 -8.65 -1.64 38.03
CA ALA A 96 -9.56 -1.26 39.11
C ALA A 96 -10.59 -0.21 38.64
N GLU A 97 -10.14 0.70 37.75
CA GLU A 97 -10.93 1.78 37.14
C GLU A 97 -11.31 1.46 35.69
N LYS A 98 -11.09 0.21 35.24
CA LYS A 98 -11.33 -0.24 33.84
C LYS A 98 -10.47 0.52 32.82
N GLU A 99 -9.28 0.88 33.20
CA GLU A 99 -8.37 1.72 32.45
C GLU A 99 -7.59 0.98 31.34
N TYR A 100 -7.56 -0.36 31.36
CA TYR A 100 -6.87 -1.17 30.34
C TYR A 100 -7.83 -1.86 29.40
N LEU A 101 -7.68 -1.59 28.11
CA LEU A 101 -8.35 -2.32 27.04
C LEU A 101 -7.37 -3.32 26.41
N HIS A 102 -7.77 -4.59 26.39
CA HIS A 102 -7.03 -5.69 25.76
C HIS A 102 -7.73 -6.09 24.48
N LEU A 103 -7.00 -6.12 23.37
CA LEU A 103 -7.49 -6.52 22.05
C LEU A 103 -6.56 -7.58 21.45
N VAL A 104 -7.15 -8.62 20.86
CA VAL A 104 -6.42 -9.56 19.99
C VAL A 104 -6.98 -9.43 18.59
N VAL A 105 -6.10 -9.05 17.65
CA VAL A 105 -6.45 -8.84 16.25
C VAL A 105 -5.74 -9.87 15.40
N ALA A 106 -6.50 -10.79 14.79
CA ALA A 106 -6.00 -11.82 13.89
C ALA A 106 -5.76 -11.21 12.50
N LEU A 107 -4.53 -11.33 11.98
CA LEU A 107 -4.08 -10.71 10.73
C LEU A 107 -4.09 -11.69 9.55
N ALA A 108 -3.61 -12.92 9.76
CA ALA A 108 -3.50 -13.94 8.72
C ALA A 108 -3.83 -15.33 9.26
N GLY A 109 -4.40 -16.19 8.42
CA GLY A 109 -4.70 -17.58 8.72
C GLY A 109 -3.56 -18.56 8.45
N HIS A 110 -2.33 -18.10 8.52
CA HIS A 110 -1.09 -18.87 8.34
C HIS A 110 0.07 -18.23 9.10
N GLU A 111 1.21 -18.92 9.17
CA GLU A 111 2.47 -18.35 9.66
C GLU A 111 2.95 -17.26 8.71
N VAL A 112 3.28 -16.08 9.26
CA VAL A 112 3.85 -14.95 8.52
C VAL A 112 5.35 -14.81 8.83
N HIS A 113 6.10 -14.22 7.91
CA HIS A 113 7.53 -13.99 8.13
C HIS A 113 7.78 -12.99 9.26
N SER A 114 7.08 -11.83 9.22
CA SER A 114 7.17 -10.82 10.28
C SER A 114 6.00 -9.85 10.27
N ILE A 115 5.78 -9.20 11.42
CA ILE A 115 4.89 -8.05 11.58
C ILE A 115 5.81 -6.86 11.83
N ALA A 116 6.06 -6.05 10.77
CA ALA A 116 7.09 -5.03 10.78
C ALA A 116 6.66 -3.78 11.54
N GLU A 117 5.61 -3.14 11.10
CA GLU A 117 5.15 -1.84 11.59
C GLU A 117 3.68 -1.93 12.01
N ILE A 118 3.30 -1.06 12.94
CA ILE A 118 1.94 -1.00 13.47
C ILE A 118 1.48 0.45 13.46
N TRP A 119 0.24 0.68 13.05
CA TRP A 119 -0.42 1.98 13.05
C TRP A 119 -1.71 1.93 13.84
N PHE A 120 -1.99 3.02 14.50
CA PHE A 120 -3.30 3.33 15.04
C PHE A 120 -3.92 4.41 14.17
N ASP A 121 -5.00 4.07 13.48
CA ASP A 121 -5.58 4.88 12.41
C ASP A 121 -4.52 5.25 11.35
N GLU A 122 -4.16 6.51 11.18
CA GLU A 122 -3.14 6.96 10.22
C GLU A 122 -1.76 7.20 10.87
N GLU A 123 -1.63 7.03 12.19
CA GLU A 123 -0.39 7.30 12.92
C GLU A 123 0.39 6.01 13.19
N ARG A 124 1.66 6.01 12.80
CA ARG A 124 2.58 4.91 13.10
C ARG A 124 2.91 4.91 14.59
N LEU A 125 2.82 3.76 15.24
CA LEU A 125 3.31 3.60 16.60
C LEU A 125 4.81 3.87 16.66
N GLY A 126 5.23 4.52 17.75
CA GLY A 126 6.64 4.76 18.04
C GLY A 126 7.45 3.47 18.24
N THR A 127 8.67 3.62 18.68
CA THR A 127 9.57 2.49 18.98
C THR A 127 8.99 1.62 20.09
N LEU A 128 9.18 0.30 19.94
CA LEU A 128 8.80 -0.69 20.94
C LEU A 128 10.04 -1.14 21.72
N ASP A 129 9.94 -1.26 23.03
CA ASP A 129 10.97 -1.91 23.85
C ASP A 129 10.92 -3.45 23.73
N GLY A 130 11.85 -4.16 24.39
CA GLY A 130 11.88 -5.62 24.37
C GLY A 130 10.64 -6.29 24.99
N SER A 131 9.85 -5.56 25.76
CA SER A 131 8.58 -6.01 26.35
C SER A 131 7.38 -5.64 25.50
N GLY A 132 7.58 -4.92 24.39
CA GLY A 132 6.54 -4.47 23.47
C GLY A 132 5.86 -3.17 23.89
N ASN A 133 6.35 -2.44 24.89
CA ASN A 133 5.79 -1.15 25.25
C ASN A 133 6.24 -0.08 24.26
N VAL A 134 5.34 0.82 23.90
CA VAL A 134 5.66 1.99 23.08
C VAL A 134 6.44 2.98 23.90
N THR A 135 7.65 3.34 23.46
CA THR A 135 8.59 4.20 24.20
C THR A 135 8.75 5.59 23.59
N SER A 136 8.19 5.84 22.41
CA SER A 136 8.25 7.15 21.73
C SER A 136 6.95 7.47 21.00
N GLY A 137 6.78 8.74 20.61
CA GLY A 137 5.60 9.22 19.88
C GLY A 137 4.38 9.44 20.77
N THR A 138 3.24 9.65 20.15
CA THR A 138 1.97 10.06 20.78
C THR A 138 1.47 9.07 21.84
N TYR A 139 1.73 7.78 21.64
CA TYR A 139 1.23 6.70 22.48
C TYR A 139 2.27 6.13 23.46
N SER A 140 3.37 6.86 23.69
CA SER A 140 4.43 6.45 24.61
C SER A 140 3.90 6.19 26.02
N GLY A 141 4.22 5.02 26.58
CA GLY A 141 3.78 4.57 27.90
C GLY A 141 2.30 4.19 28.02
N LEU A 142 1.52 4.36 26.96
CA LEU A 142 0.08 4.05 26.95
C LEU A 142 -0.24 2.71 26.28
N VAL A 143 0.60 2.25 25.36
CA VAL A 143 0.33 1.07 24.51
C VAL A 143 1.43 0.04 24.68
N ARG A 144 1.01 -1.23 24.74
CA ARG A 144 1.91 -2.39 24.64
C ARG A 144 1.40 -3.30 23.55
N VAL A 145 2.31 -3.77 22.67
CA VAL A 145 1.99 -4.67 21.55
C VAL A 145 2.86 -5.92 21.61
N LYS A 146 2.24 -7.09 21.52
CA LYS A 146 2.91 -8.37 21.33
C LYS A 146 2.57 -8.93 19.96
N LYS A 147 3.59 -9.39 19.26
CA LYS A 147 3.49 -9.92 17.89
C LYS A 147 3.59 -11.43 17.92
N HIS A 148 2.60 -12.12 17.35
CA HIS A 148 2.55 -13.56 17.24
C HIS A 148 2.45 -13.94 15.77
N LEU A 149 3.44 -14.71 15.29
CA LEU A 149 3.63 -14.95 13.86
C LEU A 149 2.79 -16.09 13.29
N GLY A 150 2.06 -16.83 14.11
CA GLY A 150 1.23 -17.94 13.64
C GLY A 150 1.99 -19.27 13.48
N THR A 151 3.11 -19.44 14.16
CA THR A 151 3.89 -20.69 14.07
C THR A 151 3.14 -21.91 14.59
N ALA A 152 3.49 -23.11 14.11
CA ALA A 152 2.90 -24.36 14.56
C ALA A 152 3.16 -24.63 16.06
N ALA A 153 4.27 -24.13 16.61
CA ALA A 153 4.65 -24.25 18.02
C ALA A 153 4.18 -23.08 18.88
N GLN A 154 3.40 -22.13 18.33
CA GLN A 154 2.96 -20.93 19.03
C GLN A 154 2.28 -21.23 20.35
N THR A 155 2.65 -20.48 21.38
CA THR A 155 2.06 -20.50 22.71
C THR A 155 1.07 -19.36 22.88
N ALA A 156 0.22 -19.43 23.90
CA ALA A 156 -0.61 -18.32 24.29
C ALA A 156 0.25 -17.13 24.77
N ASP A 157 -0.22 -15.92 24.56
CA ASP A 157 0.45 -14.72 25.06
C ASP A 157 0.45 -14.72 26.59
N ALA A 158 1.65 -14.69 27.18
CA ALA A 158 1.83 -14.83 28.64
C ALA A 158 1.30 -13.62 29.41
N ASP A 159 1.43 -12.42 28.82
CA ASP A 159 0.95 -11.19 29.46
C ASP A 159 -0.58 -11.18 29.49
N LEU A 160 -1.22 -11.57 28.36
CA LEU A 160 -2.68 -11.65 28.29
C LEU A 160 -3.24 -12.76 29.20
N VAL A 161 -2.55 -13.91 29.31
CA VAL A 161 -2.94 -14.97 30.25
C VAL A 161 -2.96 -14.45 31.67
N SER A 162 -1.93 -13.68 32.08
CA SER A 162 -1.85 -13.14 33.44
C SER A 162 -2.84 -12.02 33.71
N GLU A 163 -3.11 -11.17 32.73
CA GLU A 163 -3.89 -9.93 32.89
C GLU A 163 -5.39 -10.11 32.61
N SER A 164 -5.81 -11.20 31.96
CA SER A 164 -7.21 -11.45 31.58
C SER A 164 -8.12 -11.94 32.73
N GLY A 165 -7.56 -12.22 33.91
CA GLY A 165 -8.30 -12.80 35.01
C GLY A 165 -8.89 -14.18 34.68
N GLY A 166 -8.17 -15.00 33.95
CA GLY A 166 -8.52 -16.38 33.58
C GLY A 166 -9.43 -16.52 32.36
N LYS A 167 -9.80 -15.43 31.69
CA LYS A 167 -10.62 -15.50 30.44
C LYS A 167 -9.80 -15.89 29.23
N TRP A 168 -8.52 -15.53 29.20
CA TRP A 168 -7.55 -16.04 28.23
C TRP A 168 -6.61 -16.98 28.95
N THR A 169 -6.53 -18.24 28.51
CA THR A 169 -5.75 -19.29 29.16
C THR A 169 -4.60 -19.76 28.27
N THR A 170 -3.75 -20.62 28.79
CA THR A 170 -2.65 -21.25 28.04
C THR A 170 -3.11 -22.08 26.84
N ASP A 171 -4.41 -22.39 26.75
CA ASP A 171 -4.99 -23.12 25.62
C ASP A 171 -5.33 -22.22 24.43
N HIS A 172 -5.43 -20.91 24.63
CA HIS A 172 -5.70 -19.92 23.58
C HIS A 172 -4.42 -19.60 22.79
N ARG A 173 -3.90 -20.56 22.04
CA ARG A 173 -2.58 -20.51 21.38
C ARG A 173 -2.64 -19.89 19.99
N LEU A 174 -3.81 -19.92 19.32
CA LEU A 174 -4.00 -19.45 17.94
C LEU A 174 -2.92 -19.97 16.96
N ARG A 175 -2.55 -21.25 17.04
CA ARG A 175 -1.58 -21.87 16.15
C ARG A 175 -2.05 -21.79 14.70
N GLY A 176 -1.14 -21.45 13.79
CA GLY A 176 -1.46 -21.22 12.39
C GLY A 176 -2.24 -19.93 12.13
N VAL A 177 -2.32 -19.01 13.11
CA VAL A 177 -2.93 -17.68 12.95
C VAL A 177 -1.93 -16.63 13.44
N ALA A 178 -1.52 -15.75 12.55
CA ALA A 178 -0.73 -14.59 12.92
C ALA A 178 -1.62 -13.51 13.50
N TYR A 179 -1.25 -12.96 14.67
CA TYR A 179 -2.04 -11.96 15.36
C TYR A 179 -1.18 -10.96 16.13
N VAL A 180 -1.76 -9.83 16.48
CA VAL A 180 -1.20 -8.91 17.48
C VAL A 180 -2.11 -8.88 18.70
N TYR A 181 -1.49 -8.93 19.87
CA TYR A 181 -2.12 -8.57 21.13
C TYR A 181 -1.76 -7.15 21.46
N VAL A 182 -2.76 -6.30 21.70
CA VAL A 182 -2.61 -4.88 22.01
C VAL A 182 -3.27 -4.59 23.33
N ARG A 183 -2.51 -4.03 24.28
CA ARG A 183 -3.01 -3.46 25.52
C ARG A 183 -2.95 -1.95 25.44
N ILE A 184 -4.08 -1.28 25.60
CA ILE A 184 -4.20 0.17 25.60
C ILE A 184 -4.56 0.61 27.01
N ARG A 185 -3.76 1.48 27.63
CA ARG A 185 -4.17 2.23 28.81
C ARG A 185 -4.96 3.44 28.32
N TRP A 186 -6.23 3.49 28.69
CA TRP A 186 -7.13 4.54 28.24
C TRP A 186 -6.69 5.91 28.72
N ASP A 187 -6.60 6.86 27.83
CA ASP A 187 -6.33 8.27 28.08
C ASP A 187 -7.26 9.08 27.18
N GLN A 188 -8.18 9.86 27.76
CA GLN A 188 -9.19 10.63 27.03
C GLN A 188 -8.59 11.69 26.10
N ASP A 189 -7.40 12.17 26.39
CA ASP A 189 -6.70 13.17 25.57
C ASP A 189 -6.06 12.54 24.33
N LYS A 190 -5.84 11.23 24.34
CA LYS A 190 -5.16 10.49 23.27
C LYS A 190 -6.11 9.58 22.46
N PHE A 191 -7.14 9.04 23.11
CA PHE A 191 -8.05 8.09 22.47
C PHE A 191 -9.49 8.61 22.54
N GLN A 192 -10.12 8.80 21.38
CA GLN A 192 -11.54 9.14 21.27
C GLN A 192 -12.44 7.91 21.04
N GLY A 193 -11.81 6.75 20.86
CA GLY A 193 -12.45 5.47 20.59
C GLY A 193 -11.41 4.37 20.44
N ILE A 194 -11.84 3.17 20.09
CA ILE A 194 -10.92 2.10 19.75
C ILE A 194 -10.28 2.44 18.40
N PRO A 195 -8.93 2.64 18.34
CA PRO A 195 -8.27 2.98 17.09
C PRO A 195 -8.31 1.81 16.10
N ASN A 196 -8.34 2.10 14.83
CA ASN A 196 -8.17 1.09 13.78
C ASN A 196 -6.71 0.62 13.75
N ILE A 197 -6.47 -0.64 14.14
CA ILE A 197 -5.13 -1.22 14.23
C ILE A 197 -4.75 -1.79 12.87
N ARG A 198 -3.71 -1.23 12.25
CA ARG A 198 -3.13 -1.69 10.99
C ARG A 198 -1.70 -2.15 11.20
N CYS A 199 -1.31 -3.18 10.48
CA CYS A 199 0.03 -3.74 10.55
C CYS A 199 0.63 -3.90 9.15
N LEU A 200 1.91 -3.57 8.98
CA LEU A 200 2.69 -4.01 7.83
C LEU A 200 3.14 -5.44 8.09
N VAL A 201 2.55 -6.36 7.36
CA VAL A 201 2.82 -7.80 7.48
C VAL A 201 3.65 -8.25 6.29
N ARG A 202 4.80 -8.86 6.55
CA ARG A 202 5.53 -9.66 5.56
C ARG A 202 4.98 -11.07 5.62
N GLY A 203 4.33 -11.46 4.53
CA GLY A 203 3.41 -12.60 4.48
C GLY A 203 4.09 -13.95 4.55
N LYS A 204 3.54 -14.90 3.82
CA LYS A 204 3.94 -16.29 3.83
C LYS A 204 5.35 -16.49 3.27
N LYS A 205 6.11 -17.39 3.89
CA LYS A 205 7.33 -17.95 3.28
C LYS A 205 6.92 -18.96 2.21
N CYS A 206 7.48 -18.82 1.02
CA CYS A 206 7.18 -19.70 -0.11
C CYS A 206 8.41 -20.52 -0.47
N TYR A 207 8.18 -21.76 -0.89
CA TYR A 207 9.24 -22.64 -1.34
C TYR A 207 9.84 -22.15 -2.66
N ASP A 208 11.16 -22.05 -2.69
CA ASP A 208 11.91 -21.71 -3.89
C ASP A 208 12.62 -22.95 -4.45
N PRO A 209 12.21 -23.45 -5.64
CA PRO A 209 12.82 -24.64 -6.24
C PRO A 209 14.29 -24.46 -6.61
N ARG A 210 14.78 -23.23 -6.69
CA ARG A 210 16.21 -22.91 -6.98
C ARG A 210 17.11 -23.17 -5.79
N THR A 211 16.60 -22.97 -4.58
CA THR A 211 17.35 -23.11 -3.32
C THR A 211 16.94 -24.33 -2.51
N GLY A 212 15.74 -24.86 -2.73
CA GLY A 212 15.14 -25.94 -1.94
C GLY A 212 14.64 -25.49 -0.56
N LEU A 213 14.52 -24.18 -0.31
CA LEU A 213 14.17 -23.62 1.00
C LEU A 213 12.90 -22.77 0.93
N ASP A 214 12.19 -22.71 2.06
CA ASP A 214 11.11 -21.76 2.28
C ASP A 214 11.68 -20.41 2.74
N ALA A 215 11.43 -19.35 1.99
CA ALA A 215 11.88 -18.00 2.32
C ALA A 215 10.76 -16.96 2.06
N PHE A 216 10.85 -15.83 2.76
CA PHE A 216 10.03 -14.68 2.42
C PHE A 216 10.40 -14.17 1.03
N THR A 217 9.39 -13.93 0.21
CA THR A 217 9.58 -13.46 -1.17
C THR A 217 8.46 -12.51 -1.58
N GLU A 218 8.74 -11.66 -2.57
CA GLU A 218 7.76 -10.86 -3.30
C GLU A 218 7.65 -11.31 -4.76
N THR A 219 8.22 -12.47 -5.10
CA THR A 219 8.30 -12.98 -6.47
C THR A 219 7.00 -13.64 -6.90
N PRO A 220 6.28 -13.11 -7.92
CA PRO A 220 4.98 -13.61 -8.34
C PRO A 220 4.97 -15.08 -8.73
N ALA A 221 6.02 -15.56 -9.42
CA ALA A 221 6.13 -16.95 -9.85
C ALA A 221 6.17 -17.93 -8.66
N LEU A 222 6.82 -17.55 -7.55
CA LEU A 222 6.87 -18.36 -6.33
C LEU A 222 5.55 -18.31 -5.56
N HIS A 223 4.84 -17.20 -5.59
CA HIS A 223 3.49 -17.08 -5.02
C HIS A 223 2.49 -17.99 -5.76
N LEU A 224 2.56 -18.05 -7.11
CA LEU A 224 1.73 -18.98 -7.89
C LEU A 224 2.06 -20.43 -7.58
N ARG A 225 3.35 -20.78 -7.49
CA ARG A 225 3.79 -22.11 -7.09
C ARG A 225 3.21 -22.51 -5.74
N ASP A 226 3.34 -21.62 -4.74
CA ASP A 226 2.78 -21.87 -3.41
C ASP A 226 1.27 -22.05 -3.45
N TYR A 227 0.57 -21.21 -4.20
CA TYR A 227 -0.89 -21.32 -4.35
C TYR A 227 -1.30 -22.62 -5.04
N PHE A 228 -0.57 -23.08 -6.05
CA PHE A 228 -0.85 -24.34 -6.73
C PHE A 228 -0.60 -25.55 -5.81
N ALA A 229 0.47 -25.54 -5.02
CA ALA A 229 0.81 -26.62 -4.10
C ALA A 229 -0.04 -26.62 -2.82
N ALA A 230 -0.53 -25.47 -2.38
CA ALA A 230 -1.24 -25.33 -1.11
C ALA A 230 -2.58 -26.09 -1.11
N THR A 231 -2.89 -26.74 0.01
CA THR A 231 -4.19 -27.45 0.20
C THR A 231 -5.40 -26.55 0.19
N TYR A 232 -5.21 -25.26 0.46
CA TYR A 232 -6.25 -24.24 0.35
C TYR A 232 -6.33 -23.61 -1.05
N GLY A 233 -5.34 -23.90 -1.91
CA GLY A 233 -5.29 -23.50 -3.32
C GLY A 233 -5.73 -24.65 -4.24
N LEU A 234 -4.91 -24.99 -5.22
CA LEU A 234 -5.22 -26.09 -6.14
C LEU A 234 -4.89 -27.46 -5.59
N GLY A 235 -4.05 -27.56 -4.55
CA GLY A 235 -3.66 -28.83 -3.91
C GLY A 235 -2.85 -29.74 -4.80
N CYS A 236 -2.11 -29.19 -5.80
CA CYS A 236 -1.31 -29.97 -6.73
C CYS A 236 -0.18 -30.70 -6.03
N ALA A 237 0.05 -31.95 -6.42
CA ALA A 237 1.24 -32.69 -6.00
C ALA A 237 2.52 -32.07 -6.57
N SER A 238 3.65 -32.27 -5.96
CA SER A 238 4.94 -31.73 -6.44
C SER A 238 5.28 -32.14 -7.86
N GLY A 239 4.88 -33.35 -8.29
CA GLY A 239 5.07 -33.85 -9.64
C GLY A 239 4.18 -33.17 -10.72
N GLU A 240 3.14 -32.45 -10.28
CA GLU A 240 2.25 -31.69 -11.17
C GLU A 240 2.71 -30.22 -11.34
N LEU A 241 3.84 -29.84 -10.76
CA LEU A 241 4.45 -28.53 -10.91
C LEU A 241 5.73 -28.63 -11.74
N GLU A 242 5.87 -27.80 -12.78
CA GLU A 242 7.09 -27.75 -13.57
C GLU A 242 8.06 -26.72 -12.98
N ASP A 243 8.82 -27.16 -12.00
CA ASP A 243 9.74 -26.30 -11.23
C ASP A 243 10.81 -25.60 -12.08
N THR A 244 11.15 -26.15 -13.27
CA THR A 244 12.11 -25.54 -14.21
C THR A 244 11.55 -24.25 -14.80
N THR A 245 10.29 -24.25 -15.25
CA THR A 245 9.65 -23.04 -15.80
C THR A 245 9.39 -22.03 -14.71
N ILE A 246 9.00 -22.49 -13.52
CA ILE A 246 8.79 -21.63 -12.34
C ILE A 246 10.10 -20.95 -11.91
N ALA A 247 11.22 -21.68 -11.87
CA ALA A 247 12.54 -21.14 -11.57
C ALA A 247 12.97 -20.09 -12.61
N THR A 248 12.74 -20.35 -13.91
CA THR A 248 13.03 -19.41 -14.98
C THR A 248 12.18 -18.15 -14.84
N ALA A 249 10.88 -18.29 -14.58
CA ALA A 249 9.99 -17.16 -14.33
C ALA A 249 10.38 -16.36 -13.10
N ALA A 250 10.83 -17.04 -12.02
CA ALA A 250 11.32 -16.37 -10.82
C ALA A 250 12.60 -15.57 -11.10
N ASN A 251 13.57 -16.15 -11.85
CA ASN A 251 14.78 -15.43 -12.27
C ASN A 251 14.42 -14.17 -13.08
N THR A 252 13.49 -14.27 -14.02
CA THR A 252 12.98 -13.13 -14.79
C THR A 252 12.35 -12.06 -13.90
N CYS A 253 11.53 -12.45 -12.93
CA CYS A 253 10.92 -11.51 -11.98
C CYS A 253 11.98 -10.76 -11.16
N GLU A 254 13.07 -11.43 -10.83
CA GLU A 254 14.13 -10.91 -9.97
C GLU A 254 15.24 -10.15 -10.70
N GLU A 255 15.18 -10.05 -12.02
CA GLU A 255 16.10 -9.20 -12.77
C GLU A 255 16.09 -7.76 -12.27
N TRP A 256 17.28 -7.16 -12.20
CA TRP A 256 17.44 -5.76 -11.82
C TRP A 256 17.25 -4.84 -13.01
N VAL A 257 16.27 -3.97 -12.94
CA VAL A 257 15.93 -3.00 -13.99
C VAL A 257 16.18 -1.61 -13.46
N ALA A 258 16.89 -0.79 -14.22
CA ALA A 258 17.14 0.60 -13.89
C ALA A 258 15.81 1.37 -13.79
N LEU A 259 15.69 2.18 -12.74
CA LEU A 259 14.47 2.91 -12.43
C LEU A 259 14.28 4.06 -13.43
N ASP A 260 15.22 5.01 -13.41
CA ASP A 260 15.24 6.19 -14.25
C ASP A 260 16.69 6.70 -14.32
N GLY A 261 17.22 6.89 -15.51
CA GLY A 261 18.58 7.44 -15.68
C GLY A 261 18.71 8.91 -15.31
N ALA A 262 17.59 9.64 -15.20
CA ALA A 262 17.54 11.03 -14.77
C ALA A 262 17.29 11.20 -13.27
N LEU A 263 16.98 10.12 -12.55
CA LEU A 263 16.73 10.17 -11.12
C LEU A 263 18.05 10.32 -10.36
N SER A 264 18.40 11.54 -10.03
CA SER A 264 19.52 11.88 -9.16
C SER A 264 18.97 12.23 -7.77
N ILE A 265 19.28 11.41 -6.78
CA ILE A 265 18.87 11.63 -5.40
C ILE A 265 20.07 12.08 -4.59
N THR A 266 19.95 13.27 -4.01
CA THR A 266 20.89 13.76 -3.02
C THR A 266 20.35 13.45 -1.63
N ALA A 267 21.14 12.74 -0.83
CA ALA A 267 20.77 12.36 0.51
C ALA A 267 21.85 12.76 1.52
N VAL A 268 21.42 13.16 2.69
CA VAL A 268 22.29 13.54 3.82
C VAL A 268 22.31 12.40 4.83
N PRO A 269 23.48 11.82 5.12
CA PRO A 269 23.61 10.77 6.12
C PRO A 269 23.61 11.34 7.53
N GLU A 270 23.02 10.57 8.47
CA GLU A 270 23.05 10.82 9.90
C GLU A 270 23.48 9.53 10.63
N HIS A 271 24.74 9.53 11.11
CA HIS A 271 25.36 8.33 11.67
C HIS A 271 24.84 7.93 13.06
N THR A 272 24.20 8.85 13.79
CA THR A 272 23.66 8.52 15.12
C THR A 272 22.40 7.67 15.04
N THR A 273 21.74 7.67 13.88
CA THR A 273 20.51 6.91 13.60
C THR A 273 20.67 5.94 12.42
N ASP A 274 21.84 5.88 11.82
CA ASP A 274 22.11 5.12 10.57
C ASP A 274 21.16 5.46 9.43
N THR A 275 20.73 6.72 9.32
CA THR A 275 19.72 7.16 8.35
C THR A 275 20.27 8.08 7.27
N TRP A 276 19.55 8.14 6.16
CA TRP A 276 19.79 9.03 5.03
C TRP A 276 18.52 9.82 4.75
N THR A 277 18.60 11.13 4.78
CA THR A 277 17.47 12.02 4.48
C THR A 277 17.61 12.62 3.10
N THR A 278 16.59 12.44 2.25
CA THR A 278 16.56 12.98 0.87
C THR A 278 16.00 14.40 0.88
N SER A 279 16.56 15.26 0.01
CA SER A 279 16.17 16.68 -0.07
C SER A 279 14.83 16.95 -0.78
N GLY A 280 14.22 15.94 -1.38
CA GLY A 280 13.04 16.09 -2.24
C GLY A 280 11.68 15.75 -1.59
N GLY A 281 11.66 15.35 -0.33
CA GLY A 281 10.41 14.91 0.33
C GLY A 281 9.88 13.58 -0.24
N TYR A 282 8.56 13.47 -0.34
CA TYR A 282 7.85 12.28 -0.80
C TYR A 282 8.33 11.76 -2.16
N ASP A 283 8.85 10.55 -2.19
CA ASP A 283 9.20 9.86 -3.42
C ASP A 283 8.62 8.44 -3.45
N SER A 284 7.49 8.27 -4.13
CA SER A 284 6.81 6.98 -4.31
C SER A 284 7.58 6.02 -5.24
N ARG A 285 8.60 6.54 -5.95
CA ARG A 285 9.37 5.77 -6.93
C ARG A 285 10.30 4.77 -6.27
N ILE A 286 10.78 5.07 -5.04
CA ILE A 286 11.79 4.33 -4.32
C ILE A 286 11.15 3.58 -3.15
N GLY A 287 11.44 2.30 -3.07
CA GLY A 287 10.91 1.42 -2.02
C GLY A 287 11.98 0.64 -1.26
N THR A 288 11.54 -0.07 -0.23
CA THR A 288 12.40 -1.05 0.43
C THR A 288 12.79 -2.15 -0.54
N GLY A 289 14.09 -2.53 -0.53
CA GLY A 289 14.67 -3.53 -1.42
C GLY A 289 15.22 -2.96 -2.72
N ASP A 290 15.01 -1.68 -3.06
CA ASP A 290 15.62 -1.08 -4.23
C ASP A 290 17.13 -1.00 -4.04
N ARG A 291 17.87 -1.24 -5.12
CA ARG A 291 19.32 -1.35 -5.14
C ARG A 291 19.96 -0.06 -5.62
N ILE A 292 20.97 0.40 -4.90
CA ILE A 292 21.81 1.52 -5.28
C ILE A 292 23.29 1.13 -5.33
N VAL A 293 24.09 1.92 -6.03
CA VAL A 293 25.54 1.93 -5.89
C VAL A 293 25.93 3.26 -5.24
N LEU A 294 26.52 3.20 -4.04
CA LEU A 294 26.94 4.41 -3.34
C LEU A 294 28.20 4.97 -4.01
N THR A 295 28.09 6.20 -4.51
CA THR A 295 29.22 6.91 -5.10
C THR A 295 29.40 8.25 -4.41
N GLY A 296 30.62 8.54 -4.00
CA GLY A 296 30.96 9.80 -3.33
C GLY A 296 32.33 9.71 -2.67
N VAL A 297 32.94 10.83 -2.35
CA VAL A 297 34.23 10.87 -1.64
C VAL A 297 34.26 12.11 -0.76
N PRO A 298 34.48 11.93 0.55
CA PRO A 298 34.49 10.68 1.31
C PRO A 298 33.10 10.16 1.65
N VAL A 299 32.90 8.84 1.52
CA VAL A 299 31.70 8.17 2.02
C VAL A 299 31.73 8.04 3.55
N PRO A 300 30.58 7.85 4.22
CA PRO A 300 30.52 7.57 5.66
C PRO A 300 31.41 6.39 6.07
N THR A 301 32.08 6.50 7.22
CA THR A 301 32.94 5.43 7.75
C THR A 301 32.09 4.22 8.13
N GLY A 302 32.41 3.05 7.60
CA GLY A 302 31.64 1.82 7.71
C GLY A 302 30.95 1.43 6.41
N LEU A 303 30.88 2.37 5.44
CA LEU A 303 30.42 2.12 4.08
C LEU A 303 31.59 2.13 3.09
N THR A 304 31.40 1.50 1.95
CA THR A 304 32.43 1.37 0.89
C THR A 304 31.98 2.10 -0.38
N ASN A 305 32.84 2.96 -0.91
CA ASN A 305 32.59 3.64 -2.18
C ASN A 305 32.55 2.63 -3.33
N GLY A 306 31.56 2.76 -4.22
CA GLY A 306 31.33 1.82 -5.33
C GLY A 306 30.62 0.53 -4.91
N ALA A 307 30.36 0.31 -3.62
CA ALA A 307 29.63 -0.87 -3.16
C ALA A 307 28.12 -0.75 -3.43
N THR A 308 27.51 -1.91 -3.60
CA THR A 308 26.07 -2.06 -3.75
C THR A 308 25.39 -2.14 -2.38
N TYR A 309 24.37 -1.31 -2.19
CA TYR A 309 23.49 -1.34 -1.03
C TYR A 309 22.03 -1.44 -1.44
N TYR A 310 21.18 -1.84 -0.49
CA TYR A 310 19.74 -1.98 -0.67
C TYR A 310 19.02 -1.07 0.30
N LEU A 311 18.00 -0.37 -0.18
CA LEU A 311 17.30 0.64 0.60
C LEU A 311 16.29 0.01 1.56
N ILE A 312 16.26 0.50 2.78
CA ILE A 312 15.18 0.29 3.75
C ILE A 312 14.47 1.62 3.89
N ARG A 313 13.24 1.72 3.41
CA ARG A 313 12.46 2.94 3.53
C ARG A 313 11.81 3.01 4.90
N LEU A 314 12.05 4.08 5.65
CA LEU A 314 11.47 4.34 6.97
C LEU A 314 10.22 5.23 6.86
N ASP A 315 10.30 6.27 6.03
CA ASP A 315 9.21 7.20 5.73
C ASP A 315 9.34 7.80 4.32
N ASN A 316 8.69 8.93 4.05
CA ASN A 316 8.67 9.55 2.72
C ASN A 316 9.99 10.19 2.30
N SER A 317 10.92 10.42 3.22
CA SER A 317 12.19 11.07 2.97
C SER A 317 13.40 10.39 3.60
N THR A 318 13.16 9.43 4.50
CA THR A 318 14.20 8.82 5.33
C THR A 318 14.40 7.35 4.97
N TYR A 319 15.66 6.97 4.79
CA TYR A 319 16.09 5.64 4.37
C TYR A 319 17.24 5.13 5.24
N GLN A 320 17.40 3.82 5.30
CA GLN A 320 18.60 3.13 5.78
C GLN A 320 19.15 2.24 4.67
N PHE A 321 20.42 1.83 4.81
CA PHE A 321 21.05 0.90 3.88
C PHE A 321 21.14 -0.49 4.47
N ALA A 322 20.96 -1.52 3.63
CA ALA A 322 21.20 -2.91 3.96
C ALA A 322 22.27 -3.50 3.03
N SER A 323 22.97 -4.52 3.50
CA SER A 323 24.04 -5.20 2.75
C SER A 323 23.50 -6.20 1.72
N SER A 324 22.23 -6.61 1.83
CA SER A 324 21.57 -7.53 0.90
C SER A 324 20.09 -7.17 0.73
N TYR A 325 19.50 -7.66 -0.36
CA TYR A 325 18.06 -7.51 -0.60
C TYR A 325 17.23 -8.10 0.53
N GLN A 326 17.60 -9.29 1.01
CA GLN A 326 16.89 -9.94 2.12
C GLN A 326 16.99 -9.13 3.41
N ASN A 327 18.19 -8.63 3.75
CA ASN A 327 18.39 -7.76 4.92
C ASN A 327 17.53 -6.47 4.81
N ALA A 328 17.41 -5.92 3.60
CA ALA A 328 16.53 -4.75 3.41
C ALA A 328 15.06 -5.10 3.69
N LEU A 329 14.58 -6.23 3.19
CA LEU A 329 13.23 -6.71 3.47
C LEU A 329 13.02 -7.04 4.96
N GLU A 330 14.04 -7.45 5.67
CA GLU A 330 14.01 -7.75 7.11
C GLU A 330 14.18 -6.50 7.99
N GLY A 331 14.59 -5.39 7.40
CA GLY A 331 14.86 -4.15 8.14
C GLY A 331 16.20 -4.17 8.88
N VAL A 332 17.15 -5.02 8.43
CA VAL A 332 18.50 -5.12 9.02
C VAL A 332 19.41 -4.12 8.33
N ALA A 333 19.64 -2.99 9.00
CA ALA A 333 20.47 -1.90 8.50
C ALA A 333 21.96 -2.13 8.69
N VAL A 334 22.76 -1.54 7.81
CA VAL A 334 24.21 -1.38 7.98
C VAL A 334 24.46 -0.15 8.82
N THR A 335 25.30 -0.28 9.85
CA THR A 335 25.71 0.83 10.70
C THR A 335 26.91 1.56 10.09
N PHE A 336 26.97 2.88 10.31
CA PHE A 336 28.11 3.70 9.94
C PHE A 336 28.42 4.73 11.05
N THR A 337 29.68 5.18 11.13
CA THR A 337 30.19 5.90 12.31
C THR A 337 30.59 7.35 12.02
N SER A 338 30.35 7.84 10.79
CA SER A 338 30.56 9.24 10.43
C SER A 338 29.60 9.66 9.30
N ASN A 339 29.36 10.96 9.14
CA ASN A 339 28.53 11.48 8.05
C ASN A 339 29.29 11.71 6.73
N GLY A 340 30.55 11.26 6.65
CA GLY A 340 31.37 11.43 5.44
C GLY A 340 31.52 12.92 5.05
N SER A 341 31.34 13.24 3.78
CA SER A 341 31.38 14.64 3.25
C SER A 341 30.04 15.37 3.39
N GLY A 342 29.06 14.82 4.10
CA GLY A 342 27.70 15.36 4.17
C GLY A 342 26.82 14.86 3.00
N ALA A 343 26.10 15.76 2.33
CA ALA A 343 25.19 15.37 1.24
C ALA A 343 25.90 14.60 0.12
N GLN A 344 25.34 13.45 -0.25
CA GLN A 344 25.87 12.58 -1.29
C GLN A 344 24.79 12.24 -2.32
N THR A 345 25.21 12.01 -3.55
CA THR A 345 24.32 11.60 -4.63
C THR A 345 24.36 10.10 -4.78
N TRP A 346 23.20 9.47 -4.72
CA TRP A 346 23.05 8.06 -5.03
C TRP A 346 23.15 7.85 -6.55
N GLY A 347 23.85 6.81 -6.97
CA GLY A 347 23.92 6.42 -8.37
C GLY A 347 22.59 5.88 -8.89
N THR A 348 22.62 5.24 -10.05
CA THR A 348 21.43 4.62 -10.65
C THR A 348 20.76 3.68 -9.68
N ILE A 349 19.44 3.87 -9.50
CA ILE A 349 18.61 3.01 -8.66
C ILE A 349 18.03 1.90 -9.54
N TYR A 350 18.09 0.67 -9.03
CA TYR A 350 17.56 -0.50 -9.71
C TYR A 350 16.45 -1.13 -8.87
N GLN A 351 15.44 -1.65 -9.54
CA GLN A 351 14.32 -2.38 -8.95
C GLN A 351 14.24 -3.80 -9.49
N LYS A 352 13.69 -4.72 -8.71
CA LYS A 352 13.25 -6.01 -9.24
C LYS A 352 12.25 -5.78 -10.37
N ARG A 353 12.36 -6.56 -11.47
CA ARG A 353 11.50 -6.41 -12.65
C ARG A 353 10.03 -6.53 -12.27
N TYR A 354 9.65 -7.57 -11.52
CA TYR A 354 8.29 -7.84 -11.10
C TYR A 354 8.24 -8.24 -9.63
N THR A 355 7.26 -7.70 -8.90
CA THR A 355 6.94 -8.12 -7.52
C THR A 355 5.42 -8.17 -7.36
N SER A 356 4.95 -9.01 -6.44
CA SER A 356 3.54 -9.08 -6.05
C SER A 356 3.39 -8.98 -4.53
N ASN A 357 2.46 -8.15 -4.10
CA ASN A 357 2.19 -7.83 -2.71
C ASN A 357 0.68 -7.72 -2.50
N GLY A 358 0.05 -8.77 -2.00
CA GLY A 358 -1.39 -8.79 -1.90
C GLY A 358 -1.94 -9.79 -0.90
N THR A 359 -3.24 -9.75 -0.73
CA THR A 359 -3.97 -10.66 0.16
C THR A 359 -5.18 -11.24 -0.56
N PHE A 360 -5.58 -12.41 -0.14
CA PHE A 360 -6.85 -13.00 -0.53
C PHE A 360 -7.47 -13.77 0.63
N THR A 361 -8.75 -14.02 0.55
CA THR A 361 -9.50 -14.83 1.51
C THR A 361 -9.79 -16.21 0.93
N LEU A 362 -9.89 -17.23 1.80
CA LEU A 362 -10.01 -18.62 1.36
C LEU A 362 -11.40 -18.96 0.76
N ASP A 363 -12.34 -18.06 0.81
CA ASP A 363 -13.64 -18.16 0.16
C ASP A 363 -13.66 -17.55 -1.25
N ALA A 364 -12.55 -16.94 -1.69
CA ALA A 364 -12.41 -16.38 -3.02
C ALA A 364 -12.30 -17.47 -4.11
N GLN A 365 -12.75 -17.16 -5.30
CA GLN A 365 -12.64 -18.10 -6.44
C GLN A 365 -11.17 -18.20 -6.92
N PRO A 366 -10.69 -19.40 -7.28
CA PRO A 366 -9.29 -19.59 -7.69
C PRO A 366 -8.81 -18.64 -8.79
N ALA A 367 -9.64 -18.39 -9.81
CA ALA A 367 -9.30 -17.47 -10.89
C ALA A 367 -9.08 -16.03 -10.41
N SER A 368 -9.85 -15.57 -9.41
CA SER A 368 -9.69 -14.23 -8.83
C SER A 368 -8.43 -14.09 -7.98
N ILE A 369 -7.80 -15.18 -7.57
CA ILE A 369 -6.54 -15.21 -6.82
C ILE A 369 -5.35 -15.29 -7.79
N GLU A 370 -5.44 -16.16 -8.79
CA GLU A 370 -4.37 -16.38 -9.76
C GLU A 370 -4.13 -15.14 -10.65
N GLU A 371 -5.22 -14.53 -11.16
CA GLU A 371 -5.14 -13.44 -12.14
C GLU A 371 -4.36 -12.21 -11.63
N PRO A 372 -4.58 -11.67 -10.41
CA PRO A 372 -3.80 -10.56 -9.88
C PRO A 372 -2.31 -10.90 -9.73
N ILE A 373 -1.96 -12.12 -9.30
CA ILE A 373 -0.55 -12.54 -9.16
C ILE A 373 0.11 -12.62 -10.54
N ARG A 374 -0.56 -13.24 -11.52
CA ARG A 374 -0.09 -13.36 -12.90
C ARG A 374 0.05 -11.99 -13.58
N ALA A 375 -0.89 -11.08 -13.33
CA ALA A 375 -0.85 -9.71 -13.85
C ALA A 375 0.37 -8.93 -13.36
N CYS A 376 0.85 -9.17 -12.13
CA CYS A 376 2.05 -8.53 -11.58
C CYS A 376 3.33 -8.82 -12.37
N MET A 377 3.38 -9.87 -13.16
CA MET A 377 4.54 -10.23 -13.97
C MET A 377 4.24 -10.28 -15.48
N ALA A 378 3.09 -9.75 -15.93
CA ALA A 378 2.61 -9.87 -17.32
C ALA A 378 2.72 -11.32 -17.85
N GLY A 379 2.52 -12.29 -16.95
CA GLY A 379 2.82 -13.70 -17.16
C GLY A 379 1.66 -14.52 -17.68
N SER A 380 1.92 -15.81 -17.85
CA SER A 380 0.95 -16.84 -18.23
C SER A 380 1.13 -18.08 -17.38
N THR A 381 0.03 -18.75 -17.10
CA THR A 381 -0.02 -20.06 -16.45
C THR A 381 -0.68 -21.03 -17.37
N VAL A 382 -0.14 -22.22 -17.51
CA VAL A 382 -0.63 -23.24 -18.43
C VAL A 382 -0.56 -24.60 -17.76
N TYR A 383 -1.65 -25.37 -17.88
CA TYR A 383 -1.64 -26.78 -17.53
C TYR A 383 -1.48 -27.63 -18.78
N THR A 384 -0.36 -28.27 -18.94
CA THR A 384 -0.05 -29.12 -20.10
C THR A 384 0.85 -30.28 -19.68
N GLU A 385 0.75 -31.41 -20.38
CA GLU A 385 1.55 -32.62 -20.06
C GLU A 385 1.41 -33.11 -18.62
N GLY A 386 0.26 -32.84 -17.98
CA GLY A 386 0.03 -33.20 -16.58
C GLY A 386 0.69 -32.29 -15.57
N LYS A 387 1.24 -31.13 -16.00
CA LYS A 387 1.96 -30.19 -15.13
C LYS A 387 1.52 -28.76 -15.32
N TRP A 388 1.57 -27.98 -14.25
CA TRP A 388 1.45 -26.52 -14.26
C TRP A 388 2.79 -25.89 -14.63
N LYS A 389 2.80 -25.11 -15.70
CA LYS A 389 3.93 -24.30 -16.15
C LYS A 389 3.62 -22.82 -15.89
N VAL A 390 4.63 -22.06 -15.47
CA VAL A 390 4.52 -20.61 -15.20
C VAL A 390 5.54 -19.86 -16.05
N TYR A 391 5.09 -18.83 -16.76
CA TYR A 391 5.92 -17.98 -17.60
C TYR A 391 5.76 -16.52 -17.18
N ALA A 392 6.88 -15.83 -16.95
CA ALA A 392 6.90 -14.39 -16.73
C ALA A 392 6.96 -13.61 -18.05
N GLY A 393 6.54 -12.36 -18.02
CA GLY A 393 6.54 -11.47 -19.19
C GLY A 393 7.97 -11.07 -19.61
N ALA A 394 8.60 -11.89 -20.42
CA ALA A 394 9.89 -11.65 -21.03
C ALA A 394 9.91 -12.27 -22.44
N TYR A 395 10.78 -11.73 -23.29
CA TYR A 395 11.04 -12.37 -24.59
C TYR A 395 11.78 -13.68 -24.39
N ALA A 396 11.26 -14.75 -24.98
CA ALA A 396 11.94 -16.03 -25.06
C ALA A 396 12.22 -16.37 -26.54
N ALA A 397 13.42 -16.85 -26.81
CA ALA A 397 13.76 -17.31 -28.15
C ALA A 397 12.85 -18.50 -28.54
N PRO A 398 12.43 -18.60 -29.81
CA PRO A 398 11.57 -19.68 -30.26
C PRO A 398 12.31 -21.03 -30.17
N THR A 399 11.60 -22.04 -29.68
CA THR A 399 12.11 -23.42 -29.55
C THR A 399 11.69 -24.28 -30.73
N VAL A 400 10.54 -23.97 -31.38
CA VAL A 400 9.95 -24.70 -32.48
C VAL A 400 9.90 -23.82 -33.73
N SER A 401 10.22 -24.39 -34.89
CA SER A 401 10.13 -23.72 -36.17
C SER A 401 9.00 -24.33 -36.99
N ILE A 402 8.11 -23.49 -37.52
CA ILE A 402 6.95 -23.88 -38.34
C ILE A 402 7.12 -23.31 -39.73
N GLY A 403 7.13 -24.18 -40.74
CA GLY A 403 7.22 -23.83 -42.15
C GLY A 403 5.92 -24.07 -42.91
N ALA A 404 5.91 -23.72 -44.22
CA ALA A 404 4.79 -23.98 -45.07
C ALA A 404 4.50 -25.49 -45.22
N SER A 405 5.53 -26.36 -45.10
CA SER A 405 5.41 -27.82 -45.15
C SER A 405 4.66 -28.42 -43.96
N ASP A 406 4.58 -27.67 -42.85
CA ASP A 406 3.92 -28.14 -41.61
C ASP A 406 2.43 -27.79 -41.60
N LEU A 407 1.99 -26.96 -42.54
CA LEU A 407 0.58 -26.63 -42.74
C LEU A 407 -0.17 -27.80 -43.41
N ARG A 408 -1.41 -28.00 -42.97
CA ARG A 408 -2.34 -29.01 -43.54
C ARG A 408 -3.53 -28.39 -44.28
N ASP A 409 -3.83 -27.11 -43.99
CA ASP A 409 -4.96 -26.41 -44.58
C ASP A 409 -4.68 -24.90 -44.69
N THR A 410 -5.66 -24.14 -45.14
CA THR A 410 -5.60 -22.67 -45.29
C THR A 410 -5.43 -21.98 -43.96
N LEU A 411 -4.39 -21.14 -43.84
CA LEU A 411 -4.12 -20.34 -42.69
C LEU A 411 -4.97 -19.07 -42.63
N THR A 412 -5.21 -18.57 -41.44
CA THR A 412 -5.90 -17.29 -41.23
C THR A 412 -4.94 -16.26 -40.64
N VAL A 413 -4.84 -15.09 -41.28
CA VAL A 413 -3.99 -13.97 -40.82
C VAL A 413 -4.85 -12.78 -40.46
N LYS A 414 -4.65 -12.22 -39.28
CA LYS A 414 -5.13 -10.90 -38.90
C LYS A 414 -3.92 -9.98 -38.72
N PRO A 415 -3.52 -9.25 -39.77
CA PRO A 415 -2.31 -8.45 -39.77
C PRO A 415 -2.41 -7.25 -38.81
N ARG A 416 -3.63 -6.83 -38.50
CA ARG A 416 -3.92 -5.75 -37.53
C ARG A 416 -5.19 -6.08 -36.77
N ARG A 417 -5.23 -5.63 -35.51
CA ARG A 417 -6.45 -5.71 -34.71
C ARG A 417 -7.47 -4.67 -35.17
N ALA A 418 -8.73 -4.93 -34.88
CA ALA A 418 -9.79 -3.95 -35.12
C ALA A 418 -9.51 -2.68 -34.34
N ARG A 419 -9.84 -1.47 -34.88
CA ARG A 419 -9.60 -0.19 -34.25
C ARG A 419 -10.10 -0.11 -32.78
N ARG A 420 -11.26 -0.70 -32.52
CA ARG A 420 -11.84 -0.79 -31.16
C ARG A 420 -11.01 -1.62 -30.15
N GLU A 421 -10.10 -2.45 -30.64
CA GLU A 421 -9.24 -3.35 -29.86
C GLU A 421 -7.85 -2.76 -29.68
N LEU A 422 -7.48 -1.75 -30.49
CA LEU A 422 -6.20 -1.08 -30.36
C LEU A 422 -6.09 -0.34 -29.02
N VAL A 423 -4.87 -0.21 -28.57
CA VAL A 423 -4.51 0.53 -27.37
C VAL A 423 -3.23 1.30 -27.66
N ASN A 424 -3.25 2.62 -27.45
CA ASN A 424 -2.06 3.47 -27.58
C ASN A 424 -1.81 4.30 -26.31
N GLN A 425 -2.70 4.20 -25.32
CA GLN A 425 -2.50 4.75 -23.99
C GLN A 425 -3.04 3.77 -22.93
N VAL A 426 -2.29 3.52 -21.87
CA VAL A 426 -2.72 2.72 -20.72
C VAL A 426 -2.72 3.60 -19.48
N ARG A 427 -3.80 3.57 -18.75
CA ARG A 427 -4.00 4.17 -17.43
C ARG A 427 -4.29 3.06 -16.43
N GLY A 428 -4.26 3.37 -15.15
CA GLY A 428 -4.69 2.40 -14.15
C GLY A 428 -4.19 2.73 -12.77
N THR A 429 -4.44 1.80 -11.86
CA THR A 429 -4.19 1.98 -10.44
C THR A 429 -3.15 0.99 -9.93
N TYR A 430 -2.49 1.35 -8.84
CA TYR A 430 -1.60 0.50 -8.06
C TYR A 430 -1.75 0.83 -6.58
N THR A 431 -1.20 0.01 -5.68
CA THR A 431 -1.20 0.30 -4.24
C THR A 431 0.06 1.08 -3.87
N ASP A 432 -0.07 2.30 -3.34
CA ASP A 432 1.07 3.15 -3.00
C ASP A 432 1.42 3.09 -1.51
N PRO A 433 2.54 2.43 -1.11
CA PRO A 433 3.00 2.41 0.27
C PRO A 433 3.26 3.79 0.85
N ALA A 434 3.70 4.71 0.01
CA ALA A 434 4.03 6.07 0.44
C ALA A 434 2.79 6.93 0.73
N ARG A 435 1.64 6.54 0.18
CA ARG A 435 0.34 7.16 0.46
C ARG A 435 -0.51 6.32 1.40
N GLY A 436 0.12 5.71 2.41
CA GLY A 436 -0.55 4.89 3.41
C GLY A 436 -1.19 3.63 2.81
N TRP A 437 -0.57 3.03 1.78
CA TRP A 437 -1.06 1.80 1.14
C TRP A 437 -2.45 1.95 0.50
N THR A 438 -2.76 3.14 0.00
CA THR A 438 -4.00 3.40 -0.73
C THR A 438 -3.84 3.08 -2.22
N VAL A 439 -4.96 2.76 -2.86
CA VAL A 439 -5.00 2.63 -4.32
C VAL A 439 -4.87 4.01 -4.95
N THR A 440 -3.92 4.14 -5.86
CA THR A 440 -3.54 5.42 -6.49
C THR A 440 -3.31 5.20 -7.98
N ASP A 441 -3.59 6.21 -8.80
CA ASP A 441 -3.32 6.16 -10.23
C ASP A 441 -1.81 6.26 -10.49
N PHE A 442 -1.30 5.43 -11.41
CA PHE A 442 0.02 5.64 -11.98
C PHE A 442 -0.05 6.61 -13.19
N ALA A 443 1.08 7.24 -13.52
CA ALA A 443 1.14 8.13 -14.67
C ALA A 443 0.78 7.37 -15.96
N PRO A 444 -0.08 7.92 -16.82
CA PRO A 444 -0.45 7.27 -18.07
C PRO A 444 0.78 6.89 -18.91
N VAL A 445 0.74 5.72 -19.49
CA VAL A 445 1.76 5.24 -20.42
C VAL A 445 1.19 5.34 -21.83
N ASP A 446 1.81 6.11 -22.68
CA ASP A 446 1.44 6.30 -24.08
C ASP A 446 2.64 6.08 -25.02
N ASP A 447 2.37 5.89 -26.28
CA ASP A 447 3.36 5.80 -27.34
C ASP A 447 2.95 6.71 -28.49
N ALA A 448 3.69 7.79 -28.70
CA ALA A 448 3.39 8.80 -29.72
C ALA A 448 3.37 8.22 -31.15
N THR A 449 4.20 7.19 -31.42
CA THR A 449 4.21 6.47 -32.70
C THR A 449 2.88 5.76 -32.93
N PHE A 450 2.36 5.10 -31.88
CA PHE A 450 1.08 4.41 -31.96
C PHE A 450 -0.09 5.37 -32.12
N VAL A 451 -0.06 6.51 -31.40
CA VAL A 451 -1.06 7.57 -31.58
C VAL A 451 -1.08 8.07 -33.02
N THR A 452 0.10 8.31 -33.60
CA THR A 452 0.22 8.73 -35.01
C THR A 452 -0.31 7.69 -35.97
N GLN A 453 0.03 6.40 -35.76
CA GLN A 453 -0.44 5.28 -36.59
C GLN A 453 -1.98 5.08 -36.50
N ASP A 454 -2.59 5.50 -35.41
CA ASP A 454 -4.03 5.43 -35.16
C ASP A 454 -4.77 6.69 -35.62
N GLY A 455 -4.10 7.57 -36.40
CA GLY A 455 -4.68 8.79 -36.97
C GLY A 455 -4.79 9.95 -35.97
N GLY A 456 -3.95 9.97 -34.95
CA GLY A 456 -3.91 11.02 -33.92
C GLY A 456 -4.92 10.85 -32.79
N GLU A 457 -5.70 9.78 -32.80
CA GLU A 457 -6.69 9.49 -31.76
C GLU A 457 -6.06 8.74 -30.58
N VAL A 458 -6.34 9.21 -29.36
CA VAL A 458 -5.91 8.54 -28.13
C VAL A 458 -6.92 7.46 -27.76
N ILE A 459 -6.50 6.19 -27.85
CA ILE A 459 -7.29 5.01 -27.50
C ILE A 459 -6.77 4.48 -26.15
N SER A 460 -7.46 4.88 -25.08
CA SER A 460 -7.06 4.58 -23.71
C SER A 460 -7.72 3.30 -23.18
N ARG A 461 -6.95 2.52 -22.40
CA ARG A 461 -7.44 1.38 -21.61
C ARG A 461 -6.99 1.52 -20.17
N SER A 462 -7.84 1.04 -19.24
CA SER A 462 -7.51 0.99 -17.81
C SER A 462 -7.14 -0.42 -17.39
N ILE A 463 -6.08 -0.54 -16.57
CA ILE A 463 -5.68 -1.77 -15.90
C ILE A 463 -5.55 -1.50 -14.40
N ASP A 464 -5.95 -2.47 -13.58
CA ASP A 464 -5.84 -2.36 -12.13
C ASP A 464 -4.83 -3.37 -11.61
N LEU A 465 -3.82 -2.84 -10.91
CA LEU A 465 -2.68 -3.59 -10.44
C LEU A 465 -2.58 -3.48 -8.90
N ALA A 466 -3.65 -3.86 -8.20
CA ALA A 466 -3.76 -3.74 -6.75
C ALA A 466 -2.66 -4.48 -5.96
N TRP A 467 -2.01 -5.48 -6.57
CA TRP A 467 -0.91 -6.24 -5.98
C TRP A 467 0.49 -5.69 -6.34
N VAL A 468 0.55 -4.63 -7.13
CA VAL A 468 1.79 -3.90 -7.44
C VAL A 468 1.89 -2.70 -6.52
N ASN A 469 3.04 -2.53 -5.89
CA ASN A 469 3.30 -1.47 -4.90
C ASN A 469 4.30 -0.40 -5.36
N ASN A 470 4.53 -0.29 -6.67
CA ASN A 470 5.45 0.69 -7.22
C ASN A 470 4.94 1.23 -8.57
N PRO A 471 4.93 2.56 -8.78
CA PRO A 471 4.37 3.18 -9.98
C PRO A 471 5.11 2.81 -11.26
N PHE A 472 6.42 2.62 -11.22
CA PHE A 472 7.19 2.29 -12.42
C PHE A 472 7.04 0.84 -12.83
N ARG A 473 6.86 -0.08 -11.86
CA ARG A 473 6.46 -1.46 -12.17
C ARG A 473 5.09 -1.48 -12.84
N ALA A 474 4.14 -0.68 -12.35
CA ALA A 474 2.81 -0.55 -12.93
C ALA A 474 2.87 0.01 -14.36
N GLN A 475 3.68 1.06 -14.60
CA GLN A 475 3.88 1.61 -15.94
C GLN A 475 4.54 0.61 -16.89
N ARG A 476 5.54 -0.16 -16.42
CA ARG A 476 6.18 -1.23 -17.21
C ARG A 476 5.17 -2.28 -17.65
N LEU A 477 4.30 -2.73 -16.75
CA LEU A 477 3.22 -3.66 -17.07
C LEU A 477 2.23 -3.05 -18.06
N GLY A 478 1.89 -1.77 -17.89
CA GLY A 478 1.06 -1.02 -18.83
C GLY A 478 1.67 -0.94 -20.22
N LYS A 479 2.99 -0.71 -20.32
CA LYS A 479 3.72 -0.67 -21.59
C LYS A 479 3.72 -2.04 -22.30
N ILE A 480 3.97 -3.11 -21.57
CA ILE A 480 3.91 -4.48 -22.10
C ILE A 480 2.49 -4.77 -22.61
N TYR A 481 1.46 -4.45 -21.82
CA TYR A 481 0.07 -4.62 -22.21
C TYR A 481 -0.26 -3.86 -23.52
N MET A 482 0.15 -2.61 -23.62
CA MET A 482 -0.07 -1.77 -24.80
C MET A 482 0.60 -2.38 -26.05
N ARG A 483 1.87 -2.77 -25.95
CA ARG A 483 2.65 -3.29 -27.07
C ARG A 483 2.16 -4.66 -27.54
N ARG A 484 1.82 -5.57 -26.63
CA ARG A 484 1.22 -6.87 -26.97
C ARG A 484 -0.08 -6.72 -27.76
N ASN A 485 -0.87 -5.69 -27.47
CA ASN A 485 -2.14 -5.45 -28.17
C ASN A 485 -1.99 -4.91 -29.61
N ARG A 486 -0.77 -4.80 -30.15
CA ARG A 486 -0.51 -4.33 -31.51
C ARG A 486 -0.10 -5.45 -32.46
N GLY A 487 0.35 -6.58 -31.95
CA GLY A 487 0.86 -7.70 -32.72
C GLY A 487 -0.18 -8.32 -33.66
N ALA A 488 0.30 -8.81 -34.79
CA ALA A 488 -0.49 -9.61 -35.72
C ALA A 488 -0.92 -10.93 -35.04
N GLN A 489 -2.08 -11.45 -35.47
CA GLN A 489 -2.58 -12.75 -35.02
C GLN A 489 -2.67 -13.72 -36.15
N LEU A 490 -2.33 -14.99 -35.92
CA LEU A 490 -2.35 -16.07 -36.85
C LEU A 490 -3.12 -17.26 -36.31
N VAL A 491 -3.85 -17.93 -37.15
CA VAL A 491 -4.35 -19.28 -36.90
C VAL A 491 -3.71 -20.19 -37.93
N LEU A 492 -2.88 -21.12 -37.50
CA LEU A 492 -2.17 -22.07 -38.34
C LEU A 492 -2.71 -23.46 -38.13
N PRO A 493 -3.45 -24.00 -39.09
CA PRO A 493 -3.81 -25.41 -39.08
C PRO A 493 -2.57 -26.23 -39.49
N CYS A 494 -1.93 -26.83 -38.52
CA CYS A 494 -0.68 -27.58 -38.69
C CYS A 494 -0.90 -29.10 -38.63
N LYS A 495 0.06 -29.84 -39.14
CA LYS A 495 0.18 -31.27 -38.93
C LYS A 495 0.38 -31.57 -37.43
N ILE A 496 0.16 -32.83 -37.06
CA ILE A 496 0.26 -33.26 -35.65
C ILE A 496 1.66 -33.03 -35.05
N THR A 497 2.70 -32.96 -35.87
CA THR A 497 4.07 -32.64 -35.45
C THR A 497 4.18 -31.29 -34.73
N ALA A 498 3.31 -30.34 -35.03
CA ALA A 498 3.27 -29.03 -34.36
C ALA A 498 2.70 -29.08 -32.93
N LEU A 499 2.29 -30.26 -32.43
CA LEU A 499 1.91 -30.42 -31.01
C LEU A 499 3.04 -30.16 -30.05
N GLU A 500 4.29 -30.18 -30.52
CA GLU A 500 5.46 -29.80 -29.74
C GLU A 500 5.44 -28.33 -29.27
N ALA A 501 4.67 -27.48 -30.00
CA ALA A 501 4.53 -26.07 -29.68
C ALA A 501 3.59 -25.86 -28.45
N CYS A 502 4.14 -25.69 -27.28
CA CYS A 502 3.39 -25.49 -26.05
C CYS A 502 2.78 -24.08 -25.97
N THR A 503 1.61 -23.98 -25.32
CA THR A 503 0.98 -22.68 -25.03
C THR A 503 1.90 -21.80 -24.18
N ALA A 504 1.91 -20.50 -24.45
CA ALA A 504 2.74 -19.46 -23.87
C ALA A 504 4.23 -19.50 -24.30
N GLU A 505 4.69 -20.47 -25.04
CA GLU A 505 6.03 -20.52 -25.63
C GLU A 505 6.07 -19.79 -26.97
N SER A 506 7.29 -19.47 -27.42
CA SER A 506 7.52 -18.81 -28.70
C SER A 506 7.87 -19.80 -29.81
N VAL A 507 7.32 -19.58 -30.99
CA VAL A 507 7.62 -20.34 -32.19
C VAL A 507 8.08 -19.42 -33.32
N SER A 508 8.98 -19.89 -34.19
CA SER A 508 9.35 -19.17 -35.40
C SER A 508 8.54 -19.64 -36.59
N VAL A 509 8.00 -18.71 -37.36
CA VAL A 509 7.17 -19.00 -38.52
C VAL A 509 7.87 -18.52 -39.78
N THR A 510 8.05 -19.44 -40.74
CA THR A 510 8.61 -19.15 -42.08
C THR A 510 7.61 -19.51 -43.14
N ILE A 511 6.96 -18.48 -43.70
CA ILE A 511 5.96 -18.64 -44.81
C ILE A 511 6.24 -17.54 -45.84
N ALA A 512 6.86 -17.94 -46.97
CA ALA A 512 7.33 -17.01 -47.99
C ALA A 512 6.18 -16.18 -48.60
N GLN A 513 4.98 -16.75 -48.73
CA GLN A 513 3.80 -16.08 -49.28
C GLN A 513 3.34 -14.89 -48.42
N LEU A 514 3.68 -14.90 -47.11
CA LEU A 514 3.38 -13.81 -46.18
C LEU A 514 4.59 -12.88 -45.98
N GLY A 515 5.74 -13.17 -46.61
CA GLY A 515 6.99 -12.46 -46.35
C GLY A 515 7.58 -12.75 -44.96
N TYR A 516 7.18 -13.85 -44.32
CA TYR A 516 7.69 -14.22 -43.01
C TYR A 516 8.93 -15.09 -43.14
N THR A 517 10.03 -14.63 -42.55
CA THR A 517 11.28 -15.38 -42.47
C THR A 517 11.66 -15.45 -40.99
N ALA A 518 11.50 -16.60 -40.37
CA ALA A 518 11.73 -16.87 -38.98
C ALA A 518 11.06 -15.81 -38.04
N LYS A 519 9.89 -15.32 -38.44
CA LYS A 519 9.13 -14.36 -37.65
C LYS A 519 8.62 -15.02 -36.38
N VAL A 520 8.85 -14.37 -35.20
CA VAL A 520 8.52 -14.98 -33.92
C VAL A 520 7.08 -14.70 -33.53
N PHE A 521 6.41 -15.71 -33.02
CA PHE A 521 5.05 -15.67 -32.52
C PHE A 521 4.98 -16.40 -31.18
N ARG A 522 4.15 -15.93 -30.28
CA ARG A 522 3.79 -16.60 -29.03
C ARG A 522 2.55 -17.45 -29.24
N VAL A 523 2.54 -18.67 -28.76
CA VAL A 523 1.40 -19.57 -28.79
C VAL A 523 0.39 -19.15 -27.72
N LEU A 524 -0.78 -18.68 -28.15
CA LEU A 524 -1.87 -18.33 -27.22
C LEU A 524 -2.67 -19.55 -26.78
N GLY A 525 -2.70 -20.57 -27.63
CA GLY A 525 -3.40 -21.83 -27.39
C GLY A 525 -3.41 -22.70 -28.64
N TRP A 526 -3.79 -23.94 -28.48
CA TRP A 526 -3.89 -24.91 -29.55
C TRP A 526 -5.15 -25.77 -29.41
N LYS A 527 -5.58 -26.34 -30.51
CA LYS A 527 -6.73 -27.25 -30.57
C LYS A 527 -6.39 -28.42 -31.47
N ILE A 528 -6.62 -29.65 -31.01
CA ILE A 528 -6.58 -30.81 -31.88
C ILE A 528 -7.85 -30.76 -32.77
N SER A 529 -7.66 -30.88 -34.06
CA SER A 529 -8.75 -30.91 -35.04
C SER A 529 -8.55 -32.06 -36.02
N GLY A 530 -9.66 -32.72 -36.35
CA GLY A 530 -9.70 -33.77 -37.35
C GLY A 530 -10.65 -33.35 -38.47
N GLU A 531 -10.12 -33.15 -39.66
CA GLU A 531 -10.89 -32.86 -40.92
C GLU A 531 -10.38 -33.72 -42.07
N GLN A 532 -10.86 -33.48 -43.29
CA GLN A 532 -10.40 -34.20 -44.49
C GLN A 532 -8.90 -33.96 -44.71
N GLY A 533 -8.06 -34.83 -44.23
CA GLY A 533 -6.60 -34.71 -44.26
C GLY A 533 -5.89 -35.28 -43.04
N GLY A 534 -6.65 -35.80 -42.07
CA GLY A 534 -6.11 -36.43 -40.86
C GLY A 534 -6.19 -35.58 -39.61
N VAL A 535 -5.62 -36.09 -38.50
CA VAL A 535 -5.54 -35.38 -37.24
C VAL A 535 -4.40 -34.36 -37.30
N GLY A 536 -4.67 -33.15 -36.85
CA GLY A 536 -3.70 -32.06 -36.77
C GLY A 536 -3.94 -31.15 -35.59
N VAL A 537 -3.16 -30.07 -35.52
CA VAL A 537 -3.22 -29.07 -34.46
C VAL A 537 -3.43 -27.69 -35.09
N ASP A 538 -4.44 -26.98 -34.62
CA ASP A 538 -4.65 -25.59 -34.97
C ASP A 538 -4.00 -24.71 -33.87
N LEU A 539 -2.95 -23.97 -34.25
CA LEU A 539 -2.23 -23.08 -33.38
C LEU A 539 -2.78 -21.68 -33.49
N ASN A 540 -3.14 -21.07 -32.34
CA ASN A 540 -3.47 -19.67 -32.25
C ASN A 540 -2.23 -18.89 -31.80
N LEU A 541 -1.75 -18.01 -32.64
CA LEU A 541 -0.48 -17.31 -32.46
C LEU A 541 -0.67 -15.79 -32.39
N GLU A 542 0.14 -15.14 -31.62
CA GLU A 542 0.25 -13.69 -31.56
C GLU A 542 1.72 -13.29 -31.77
N GLU A 543 1.94 -12.29 -32.63
CA GLU A 543 3.27 -11.78 -32.93
C GLU A 543 4.02 -11.41 -31.63
N GLU A 544 5.28 -11.85 -31.53
CA GLU A 544 6.12 -11.65 -30.38
C GLU A 544 7.44 -10.99 -30.79
N GLU A 545 7.81 -9.92 -30.08
CA GLU A 545 9.06 -9.20 -30.29
C GLU A 545 9.73 -8.84 -28.97
N SER A 546 11.06 -8.81 -28.97
CA SER A 546 11.83 -8.40 -27.79
C SER A 546 11.53 -6.95 -27.38
N SER A 547 11.20 -6.10 -28.35
CA SER A 547 10.82 -4.70 -28.14
C SER A 547 9.60 -4.51 -27.23
N VAL A 548 8.72 -5.51 -27.16
CA VAL A 548 7.54 -5.51 -26.25
C VAL A 548 7.97 -5.35 -24.79
N TYR A 549 9.07 -5.97 -24.41
CA TYR A 549 9.54 -6.04 -23.01
C TYR A 549 10.63 -5.05 -22.69
N THR A 550 11.09 -4.25 -23.66
CA THR A 550 12.11 -3.26 -23.40
C THR A 550 11.59 -2.13 -22.51
N TRP A 551 12.39 -1.78 -21.54
CA TRP A 551 12.15 -0.65 -20.65
C TRP A 551 13.41 0.20 -20.60
N SER A 552 13.26 1.49 -20.80
CA SER A 552 14.34 2.48 -20.70
C SER A 552 14.00 3.51 -19.63
N ALA A 553 14.99 4.20 -19.15
CA ALA A 553 14.82 5.28 -18.20
C ALA A 553 13.87 6.39 -18.69
N SER A 554 13.82 6.63 -20.01
CA SER A 554 12.91 7.61 -20.62
C SER A 554 11.43 7.17 -20.62
N ASP A 555 11.16 5.90 -20.36
CA ASP A 555 9.78 5.39 -20.27
C ASP A 555 9.14 5.68 -18.90
N ALA A 556 9.97 5.94 -17.90
CA ALA A 556 9.54 6.20 -16.55
C ALA A 556 9.01 7.63 -16.42
N THR A 557 7.70 7.76 -16.22
CA THR A 557 7.06 9.05 -15.93
C THR A 557 6.74 9.13 -14.45
N SER A 558 7.31 10.13 -13.77
CA SER A 558 6.98 10.36 -12.35
C SER A 558 5.49 10.59 -12.20
N PRO A 559 4.84 9.93 -11.24
CA PRO A 559 3.45 10.25 -10.91
C PRO A 559 3.34 11.74 -10.64
N PRO A 560 2.23 12.41 -11.04
CA PRO A 560 2.04 13.79 -10.67
C PRO A 560 2.15 13.88 -9.16
N VAL A 561 3.05 14.74 -8.69
CA VAL A 561 3.10 15.09 -7.28
C VAL A 561 1.77 15.82 -7.03
N ASN A 562 0.75 15.06 -6.65
CA ASN A 562 -0.30 15.71 -5.90
C ASN A 562 0.43 16.21 -4.67
N VAL A 563 0.57 17.52 -4.59
CA VAL A 563 0.83 18.20 -3.33
C VAL A 563 -0.39 17.84 -2.50
N GLY A 564 -0.38 16.61 -1.97
CA GLY A 564 -1.41 16.15 -1.07
C GLY A 564 -1.41 17.21 0.00
N VAL A 565 -2.54 17.81 0.24
CA VAL A 565 -2.80 18.44 1.51
C VAL A 565 -2.32 17.39 2.51
N VAL A 566 -1.18 17.64 3.15
CA VAL A 566 -0.76 16.86 4.31
C VAL A 566 -1.91 17.10 5.27
N LEU A 567 -2.83 16.16 5.32
CA LEU A 567 -3.89 16.20 6.32
C LEU A 567 -3.13 16.11 7.63
N THR A 568 -3.00 17.28 8.25
CA THR A 568 -2.42 17.40 9.58
C THR A 568 -3.18 16.40 10.44
N ASN A 569 -2.47 15.51 11.12
CA ASN A 569 -3.16 14.55 11.98
C ASN A 569 -4.05 15.34 12.94
N PRO A 570 -5.38 15.21 12.86
CA PRO A 570 -6.29 16.04 13.64
C PRO A 570 -6.19 15.79 15.16
N ARG A 571 -5.40 14.81 15.58
CA ARG A 571 -5.10 14.49 16.97
C ARG A 571 -3.88 15.23 17.50
N ILE A 572 -3.05 15.81 16.63
CA ILE A 572 -1.90 16.63 17.04
C ILE A 572 -2.38 18.08 17.08
N VAL A 573 -2.66 18.59 18.27
CA VAL A 573 -3.14 19.95 18.47
C VAL A 573 -1.98 20.85 18.92
N GLY A 574 -1.80 21.98 18.24
CA GLY A 574 -0.82 22.99 18.59
C GLY A 574 -1.10 23.59 19.99
N ALA A 575 -0.09 23.64 20.84
CA ALA A 575 -0.21 24.28 22.14
C ALA A 575 -0.16 25.83 22.01
N PRO A 576 -0.91 26.58 22.82
CA PRO A 576 -0.71 28.02 22.96
C PRO A 576 0.69 28.33 23.50
N THR A 577 1.15 29.57 23.29
CA THR A 577 2.46 30.05 23.78
C THR A 577 2.31 31.35 24.51
N ASN A 578 3.38 31.80 25.23
CA ASN A 578 3.45 33.11 25.88
C ASN A 578 2.33 33.36 26.90
N LEU A 579 2.12 32.42 27.83
CA LEU A 579 1.16 32.61 28.92
C LEU A 579 1.65 33.68 29.91
N ASN A 580 0.95 34.81 29.97
CA ASN A 580 1.21 35.89 30.89
C ASN A 580 0.01 36.14 31.78
N ILE A 581 0.28 36.52 33.04
CA ILE A 581 -0.75 36.77 34.05
C ILE A 581 -0.46 38.16 34.66
N TYR A 582 -1.50 38.98 34.71
CA TYR A 582 -1.43 40.36 35.22
C TYR A 582 -2.42 40.54 36.36
N SER A 583 -2.04 41.33 37.39
CA SER A 583 -2.90 41.77 38.46
C SER A 583 -2.45 43.17 38.94
N GLY A 584 -3.10 43.73 39.92
CA GLY A 584 -2.77 45.05 40.43
C GLY A 584 -3.76 46.14 40.00
N ASN A 585 -3.43 47.40 40.30
CA ASN A 585 -4.36 48.53 40.15
C ASN A 585 -5.03 48.66 38.77
N ALA A 586 -4.32 48.35 37.72
CA ALA A 586 -4.83 48.39 36.34
C ALA A 586 -5.86 47.29 36.00
N GLU A 587 -5.86 46.22 36.78
CA GLU A 587 -6.68 45.04 36.55
C GLU A 587 -7.87 44.91 37.52
N LEU A 588 -8.04 45.86 38.48
CA LEU A 588 -9.13 45.80 39.44
C LEU A 588 -10.50 45.98 38.76
N LEU A 589 -11.49 45.23 39.25
CA LEU A 589 -12.88 45.45 38.88
C LEU A 589 -13.55 46.33 39.93
N THR A 590 -14.06 47.51 39.51
CA THR A 590 -14.76 48.45 40.40
C THR A 590 -16.26 48.31 40.17
N GLY A 591 -17.00 47.95 41.20
CA GLY A 591 -18.46 47.89 41.17
C GLY A 591 -19.09 49.30 41.15
N THR A 592 -20.35 49.41 40.75
CA THR A 592 -21.13 50.65 40.75
C THR A 592 -21.40 51.19 42.15
N ASP A 593 -21.28 50.33 43.16
CA ASP A 593 -21.38 50.66 44.60
C ASP A 593 -20.04 51.09 45.22
N GLY A 594 -18.97 51.20 44.38
CA GLY A 594 -17.62 51.53 44.84
C GLY A 594 -16.84 50.36 45.41
N SER A 595 -17.39 49.14 45.40
CA SER A 595 -16.66 47.93 45.79
C SER A 595 -15.53 47.64 44.80
N ILE A 596 -14.41 47.07 45.33
CA ILE A 596 -13.23 46.73 44.52
C ILE A 596 -13.00 45.24 44.66
N VAL A 597 -12.96 44.56 43.50
CA VAL A 597 -12.68 43.14 43.43
C VAL A 597 -11.34 42.92 42.73
N SER A 598 -10.41 42.21 43.40
CA SER A 598 -9.16 41.77 42.80
C SER A 598 -9.42 40.68 41.77
N ARG A 599 -8.83 40.82 40.58
CA ARG A 599 -8.88 39.86 39.50
C ARG A 599 -7.53 39.71 38.83
N MET A 600 -7.36 38.61 38.10
CA MET A 600 -6.21 38.37 37.21
C MET A 600 -6.66 38.42 35.79
N ARG A 601 -5.87 39.07 34.93
CA ARG A 601 -5.99 38.99 33.48
C ARG A 601 -4.94 38.01 32.99
N VAL A 602 -5.40 36.94 32.36
CA VAL A 602 -4.57 35.87 31.74
C VAL A 602 -4.54 36.11 30.27
N THR A 603 -3.37 36.11 29.62
CA THR A 603 -3.20 36.28 28.19
C THR A 603 -2.28 35.21 27.62
N TRP A 604 -2.53 34.80 26.41
CA TRP A 604 -1.68 33.84 25.70
C TRP A 604 -1.61 34.19 24.22
N THR A 605 -0.62 33.60 23.53
CA THR A 605 -0.59 33.63 22.04
C THR A 605 -1.36 32.44 21.51
N ILE A 606 -2.29 32.73 20.59
CA ILE A 606 -3.13 31.73 19.92
C ILE A 606 -2.26 30.65 19.28
N ALA A 607 -2.65 29.39 19.46
CA ALA A 607 -1.95 28.25 18.88
C ALA A 607 -2.03 28.26 17.34
N ALA A 608 -0.99 27.78 16.68
CA ALA A 608 -0.98 27.55 15.22
C ALA A 608 -1.76 26.26 14.88
N GLU A 609 -3.05 26.25 15.16
CA GLU A 609 -3.97 25.15 14.91
C GLU A 609 -4.90 25.51 13.75
N ALA A 610 -5.10 24.56 12.81
CA ALA A 610 -5.90 24.82 11.62
C ALA A 610 -7.41 24.97 11.91
N ASN A 611 -7.92 24.21 12.90
CA ASN A 611 -9.34 24.18 13.25
C ASN A 611 -9.54 24.18 14.77
N PRO A 612 -9.18 25.28 15.46
CA PRO A 612 -9.35 25.38 16.93
C PRO A 612 -10.85 25.53 17.27
N ALA A 613 -11.32 24.76 18.24
CA ALA A 613 -12.63 24.96 18.85
C ALA A 613 -12.58 26.04 19.95
N GLY A 614 -11.43 26.11 20.66
CA GLY A 614 -11.23 27.07 21.72
C GLY A 614 -10.08 26.72 22.65
N TYR A 615 -10.02 27.43 23.78
CA TYR A 615 -9.01 27.24 24.80
C TYR A 615 -9.65 26.87 26.13
N GLU A 616 -9.16 25.79 26.76
CA GLU A 616 -9.49 25.46 28.12
C GLU A 616 -8.55 26.22 29.06
N VAL A 617 -9.12 27.03 29.97
CA VAL A 617 -8.40 27.79 30.98
C VAL A 617 -8.74 27.22 32.34
N GLN A 618 -7.71 26.91 33.13
CA GLN A 618 -7.89 26.39 34.48
C GLN A 618 -6.92 27.08 35.43
N TRP A 619 -7.35 27.24 36.68
CA TRP A 619 -6.53 27.86 37.73
C TRP A 619 -6.81 27.24 39.08
N LYS A 620 -5.85 27.39 39.98
CA LYS A 620 -5.98 27.03 41.41
C LYS A 620 -5.10 27.95 42.24
N LYS A 621 -5.35 28.03 43.53
CA LYS A 621 -4.30 28.50 44.47
C LYS A 621 -3.20 27.45 44.47
N SER A 622 -1.94 27.86 44.54
CA SER A 622 -0.80 26.91 44.53
C SER A 622 -0.85 25.90 45.69
N THR A 623 -1.59 26.24 46.77
CA THR A 623 -1.81 25.37 47.94
C THR A 623 -2.90 24.34 47.74
N ASP A 624 -3.77 24.54 46.75
CA ASP A 624 -4.94 23.68 46.53
C ASP A 624 -4.56 22.47 45.67
N ALA A 625 -5.26 21.34 45.84
CA ALA A 625 -5.02 20.15 45.02
C ALA A 625 -5.66 20.27 43.66
N ASP A 626 -6.88 20.80 43.55
CA ASP A 626 -7.71 20.76 42.37
C ASP A 626 -7.77 22.08 41.61
N TYR A 627 -7.80 21.98 40.27
CA TYR A 627 -7.98 23.13 39.38
C TYR A 627 -9.46 23.46 39.20
N GLN A 628 -9.78 24.74 39.25
CA GLN A 628 -11.06 25.32 38.81
C GLN A 628 -11.03 25.51 37.31
N SER A 629 -12.18 25.36 36.63
CA SER A 629 -12.27 25.48 35.18
C SER A 629 -13.05 26.72 34.79
N GLY A 630 -12.53 27.49 33.83
CA GLY A 630 -13.22 28.57 33.15
C GLY A 630 -14.07 28.16 31.97
N GLY A 631 -14.14 26.83 31.69
CA GLY A 631 -14.79 26.30 30.50
C GLY A 631 -13.95 26.47 29.24
N LEU A 632 -14.60 26.35 28.09
CA LEU A 632 -13.98 26.51 26.79
C LEU A 632 -14.15 27.97 26.32
N VAL A 633 -13.04 28.68 26.20
CA VAL A 633 -12.97 30.05 25.68
C VAL A 633 -12.92 30.01 24.15
N PRO A 634 -13.62 30.89 23.42
CA PRO A 634 -13.62 30.90 21.95
C PRO A 634 -12.22 30.95 21.33
N ALA A 635 -12.08 30.37 20.16
CA ALA A 635 -10.80 30.16 19.46
C ALA A 635 -10.06 31.46 19.08
N ASP A 636 -10.81 32.54 18.86
CA ASP A 636 -10.30 33.88 18.51
C ASP A 636 -9.93 34.71 19.75
N THR A 637 -10.18 34.21 20.95
CA THR A 637 -9.94 34.87 22.21
C THR A 637 -8.58 34.48 22.78
N SER A 638 -7.76 35.45 23.10
CA SER A 638 -6.42 35.32 23.73
C SER A 638 -6.34 35.86 25.11
N THR A 639 -7.47 36.18 25.77
CA THR A 639 -7.55 36.78 27.11
C THR A 639 -8.68 36.15 27.89
N PHE A 640 -8.41 35.90 29.20
CA PHE A 640 -9.41 35.44 30.15
C PHE A 640 -9.26 36.15 31.51
N TRP A 641 -10.37 36.40 32.18
CA TRP A 641 -10.40 37.07 33.44
C TRP A 641 -10.80 36.10 34.56
N ILE A 642 -9.98 36.03 35.59
CA ILE A 642 -10.24 35.24 36.79
C ILE A 642 -10.61 36.17 37.93
N ALA A 643 -11.82 36.07 38.45
CA ALA A 643 -12.32 36.88 39.56
C ALA A 643 -13.37 36.09 40.36
N PRO A 644 -13.46 36.27 41.69
CA PRO A 644 -12.53 37.02 42.56
C PRO A 644 -11.26 36.22 42.85
N VAL A 645 -10.15 36.92 43.10
CA VAL A 645 -8.89 36.33 43.56
C VAL A 645 -8.41 37.03 44.87
N GLN A 646 -7.59 36.34 45.64
CA GLN A 646 -7.10 36.83 46.90
C GLN A 646 -5.70 37.42 46.77
N ASP A 647 -5.52 38.65 47.31
CA ASP A 647 -4.26 39.35 47.33
C ASP A 647 -3.19 38.57 48.12
N GLY A 648 -1.97 38.64 47.64
CA GLY A 648 -0.79 38.01 48.26
C GLY A 648 -0.72 36.51 48.08
N LEU A 649 -1.72 35.88 47.51
CA LEU A 649 -1.67 34.45 47.23
C LEU A 649 -1.15 34.14 45.82
N THR A 650 -0.44 33.03 45.69
CA THR A 650 0.04 32.51 44.42
C THR A 650 -1.03 31.66 43.80
N TYR A 651 -1.30 31.88 42.50
CA TYR A 651 -2.17 31.08 41.71
C TYR A 651 -1.40 30.41 40.55
N ASP A 652 -1.65 29.14 40.35
CA ASP A 652 -1.18 28.38 39.19
C ASP A 652 -2.28 28.40 38.12
N VAL A 653 -1.93 28.86 36.94
CA VAL A 653 -2.85 28.94 35.76
C VAL A 653 -2.30 28.09 34.66
N ARG A 654 -3.20 27.40 33.97
CA ARG A 654 -2.86 26.62 32.80
C ARG A 654 -3.85 26.80 31.66
N VAL A 655 -3.36 26.78 30.42
CA VAL A 655 -4.16 26.97 29.20
C VAL A 655 -3.75 25.89 28.18
N ARG A 656 -4.72 25.33 27.49
CA ARG A 656 -4.49 24.45 26.35
C ARG A 656 -5.48 24.70 25.25
N CYS A 657 -5.12 24.37 24.01
CA CYS A 657 -6.00 24.43 22.84
C CYS A 657 -6.78 23.12 22.72
N GLN A 658 -8.05 23.24 22.33
CA GLN A 658 -8.90 22.14 21.89
C GLN A 658 -9.35 22.40 20.45
N ASN A 659 -9.26 21.37 19.59
CA ASN A 659 -9.77 21.49 18.22
C ASN A 659 -11.24 21.06 18.11
N VAL A 660 -11.86 21.26 16.92
CA VAL A 660 -13.27 20.93 16.66
C VAL A 660 -13.61 19.45 16.81
N LEU A 661 -12.63 18.56 16.78
CA LEU A 661 -12.81 17.13 16.99
C LEU A 661 -12.64 16.71 18.47
N GLY A 662 -12.41 17.68 19.37
CA GLY A 662 -12.26 17.44 20.80
C GLY A 662 -10.86 17.03 21.23
N ALA A 663 -9.89 16.90 20.31
CA ALA A 663 -8.49 16.64 20.65
C ALA A 663 -7.87 17.89 21.31
N ARG A 664 -6.92 17.65 22.25
CA ARG A 664 -6.37 18.68 23.14
C ARG A 664 -4.85 18.73 23.06
N SER A 665 -4.29 19.92 23.15
CA SER A 665 -2.84 20.12 23.27
C SER A 665 -2.32 19.82 24.69
N SER A 666 -1.00 19.81 24.84
CA SER A 666 -0.38 19.89 26.17
C SER A 666 -0.75 21.19 26.85
N TRP A 667 -0.73 21.16 28.19
CA TRP A 667 -0.94 22.36 29.00
C TRP A 667 0.26 23.31 28.95
N LEU A 668 -0.01 24.59 28.72
CA LEU A 668 0.92 25.67 28.98
C LEU A 668 0.62 26.23 30.39
N THR A 669 1.60 26.23 31.28
CA THR A 669 1.43 26.59 32.69
C THR A 669 2.25 27.83 33.08
N ASN A 670 1.71 28.65 33.97
CA ASN A 670 2.43 29.74 34.60
C ASN A 670 1.85 30.00 36.01
N SER A 671 2.65 30.57 36.90
CA SER A 671 2.24 30.93 38.27
C SER A 671 2.40 32.42 38.50
N HIS A 672 1.51 33.02 39.30
CA HIS A 672 1.50 34.44 39.56
C HIS A 672 1.07 34.75 40.99
N VAL A 673 1.79 35.67 41.64
CA VAL A 673 1.39 36.20 42.94
C VAL A 673 0.43 37.38 42.72
N VAL A 674 -0.78 37.27 43.20
CA VAL A 674 -1.79 38.31 43.03
C VAL A 674 -1.40 39.56 43.78
N VAL A 675 -1.37 40.68 43.08
CA VAL A 675 -1.22 42.02 43.65
C VAL A 675 -2.56 42.72 43.57
N GLY A 676 -3.11 43.10 44.68
CA GLY A 676 -4.37 43.85 44.77
C GLY A 676 -4.19 45.35 44.64
N LYS A 677 -5.02 46.09 45.34
CA LYS A 677 -4.94 47.55 45.34
C LYS A 677 -3.72 48.04 46.13
N THR A 678 -2.76 48.60 45.43
CA THR A 678 -1.53 49.15 46.00
C THR A 678 -1.56 50.69 46.10
N ALA A 679 -2.38 51.34 45.31
CA ALA A 679 -2.51 52.81 45.38
C ALA A 679 -3.43 53.25 46.52
N ALA A 680 -2.95 54.12 47.34
CA ALA A 680 -3.78 54.81 48.33
C ALA A 680 -4.89 55.64 47.60
N PRO A 681 -6.08 55.84 48.19
CA PRO A 681 -7.06 56.74 47.62
C PRO A 681 -6.46 58.14 47.50
N THR A 682 -6.70 58.83 46.38
CA THR A 682 -6.30 60.22 46.21
C THR A 682 -6.97 61.07 47.28
N ALA A 683 -6.20 61.90 47.92
CA ALA A 683 -6.77 62.88 48.89
C ALA A 683 -7.78 63.75 48.09
N PRO A 684 -8.91 64.11 48.69
CA PRO A 684 -9.83 65.05 48.12
C PRO A 684 -9.13 66.37 47.82
N SER A 685 -9.29 66.88 46.61
CA SER A 685 -8.58 68.04 46.08
C SER A 685 -9.17 69.37 46.59
N SER A 686 -10.42 69.39 47.11
CA SER A 686 -11.05 70.55 47.72
C SER A 686 -12.20 70.11 48.65
N LEU A 687 -12.22 70.65 49.84
CA LEU A 687 -13.36 70.58 50.73
C LEU A 687 -13.96 72.02 50.83
N THR A 688 -15.15 72.20 50.23
CA THR A 688 -15.88 73.46 50.38
C THR A 688 -16.95 73.25 51.45
N ILE A 689 -16.88 73.97 52.55
CA ILE A 689 -17.93 74.04 53.55
C ILE A 689 -18.81 75.25 53.21
N THR A 690 -20.02 75.03 52.79
CA THR A 690 -21.05 76.09 52.65
C THR A 690 -21.84 76.14 53.94
N GLY A 691 -21.74 77.32 54.64
CA GLY A 691 -22.49 77.59 55.80
C GLY A 691 -23.94 78.07 55.51
#